data_cc93815d889930cb2af06df07debaba4
#
_entry.id   cc93815d889930cb2af06df07debaba4
#
_cell.length_a   1.000
_cell.length_b   1.000
_cell.length_c   1.000
_cell.angle_alpha   90.00
_cell.angle_beta   90.00
_cell.angle_gamma   90.00
#
_symmetry.space_group_name_H-M   'P 1'
#
loop_
_entity.id
_entity.type
_entity.pdbx_description
1 polymer ?
#
loop_
_entity_poly.entity_id
_entity_poly.type
_entity_poly.pdbx_seq_one_letter_code
_entity_poly.pdbx_strand_id
1 'polypeptide(L)'
;MAKKPNSGTNIGSDPCSWKGVTCAPDASSTITTISLRKFSISTPDVFHLLCGIKSLESLDVSDNQLSSILDGFIAGCGGIRGLRVLNLSGNFLTRPLSGFRQGFGALESLDLSKNNLSGIVGLQLDSLSSLKSLNMSSNFFVGPIPVSLGKANALSELRLSDNGFEGEIPSQIVRHGNLTYVDLSFNELSGSIPESLGDLSRLDTLILSGNSLNGSIPHTLGKIKTFSRFAANQNAFVGSVPAGLTTYLINVDLSFNRLNGTIPLTLLSPTNLQYVDLSNNNLEGSIPTTMSSSLNRLRLGNNSLFGPIPGKPFRSLQNLTYLELENNHLNGSIPVELFLCQKLALLNLAQNELTGSLPVQNSFTGSVSVCAAPIPDSISSLKNLANLDLKENKLNGSIPKSVSTLNRLLELELGNNRLSGTIPQMPIQLQIALNLSRNLFSGTIPTTLSVLSALEVLDLSYNILSGHIPDYLTKMSGLTQIILANNQLSGLVPTFPSYVSSNFRGNKGLIFPPPKPGPNSQPMPSKRILSVAVVIGIALAGFGAALILFITPSIWKTYYHFGENASSSQPPQVVCGKLLMANGFHKSCIDFKKAMEAVTETSNIVLKTKLSTYYKAAMPSGASYLVKRLNYSYKIIQFEQNSGRFGREVERLGKLSNSNIMTPLAYTLTVDSVYLFYEFPPAGTLYEALHHHGSSKLDWGSRYSIAIGVAQGLAFLHVGSSSSPILLLDLSSKTIMLKSLKEPRIGEIEVYNLIADDPSKGTDNLSTVAGSVGYIPPEYAYTMKVTMAGNVYSFGVVLLELLTGKPAVSQGSELAKLIVSSKSGEENKWGDIILDFDESKTSVAAVRRRQMVSVMKVALACVSVSPEGRLKMKTVLRMLLNAN
;
A
#
# COMPACT_ATOMS: atom_id res chain seq x y z
N MET A 1 17.93 2.39 -37.32
CA MET A 1 18.36 1.18 -36.60
C MET A 1 19.46 1.57 -35.61
N ALA A 2 19.31 1.24 -34.33
CA ALA A 2 20.18 1.74 -33.28
C ALA A 2 21.52 1.00 -33.25
N LYS A 3 22.63 1.67 -33.58
CA LYS A 3 23.99 1.20 -33.30
C LYS A 3 24.20 1.03 -31.79
N LYS A 4 24.86 -0.07 -31.36
CA LYS A 4 25.46 -0.12 -30.01
C LYS A 4 26.35 1.11 -29.81
N PRO A 5 26.26 1.87 -28.72
CA PRO A 5 27.25 2.86 -28.40
C PRO A 5 28.56 2.14 -28.04
N ASN A 6 29.61 2.47 -28.71
CA ASN A 6 31.00 1.95 -28.62
C ASN A 6 31.34 0.69 -29.47
N SER A 7 31.23 0.80 -30.75
CA SER A 7 32.23 0.25 -31.62
C SER A 7 32.17 1.04 -32.92
N GLY A 8 33.20 1.80 -33.14
CA GLY A 8 33.38 2.50 -34.41
C GLY A 8 33.42 1.54 -35.59
N THR A 9 32.89 2.05 -36.69
CA THR A 9 33.07 1.58 -38.06
C THR A 9 32.32 0.32 -38.52
N ASN A 10 31.79 0.50 -39.64
CA ASN A 10 31.43 -0.31 -40.82
C ASN A 10 29.91 -0.47 -41.05
N ILE A 11 29.49 0.27 -42.07
CA ILE A 11 28.24 0.13 -42.81
C ILE A 11 28.32 -1.16 -43.66
N GLY A 12 28.61 -2.31 -43.06
CA GLY A 12 28.81 -3.57 -43.70
C GLY A 12 28.65 -4.78 -42.78
N SER A 13 28.23 -4.58 -41.54
CA SER A 13 28.00 -5.68 -40.62
C SER A 13 26.67 -6.36 -40.93
N ASP A 14 26.70 -7.70 -40.95
CA ASP A 14 25.56 -8.59 -41.12
C ASP A 14 24.39 -8.12 -40.21
N PRO A 15 23.19 -7.85 -40.76
CA PRO A 15 22.01 -7.45 -39.97
C PRO A 15 21.67 -8.44 -38.87
N CYS A 16 22.02 -9.69 -38.97
CA CYS A 16 21.80 -10.73 -37.97
C CYS A 16 22.65 -10.53 -36.71
N SER A 17 23.72 -9.72 -36.80
CA SER A 17 24.53 -9.32 -35.64
C SER A 17 23.96 -8.10 -34.83
N TRP A 18 22.92 -7.47 -35.35
CA TRP A 18 22.37 -6.27 -34.71
C TRP A 18 21.55 -6.61 -33.48
N LYS A 19 21.61 -5.75 -32.47
CA LYS A 19 20.82 -5.91 -31.24
C LYS A 19 19.33 -5.89 -31.59
N GLY A 20 18.62 -6.96 -31.22
CA GLY A 20 17.16 -7.08 -31.41
C GLY A 20 16.77 -7.62 -32.80
N VAL A 21 17.71 -8.06 -33.60
CA VAL A 21 17.45 -8.75 -34.87
C VAL A 21 17.82 -10.24 -34.70
N THR A 22 16.93 -11.12 -35.18
CA THR A 22 17.15 -12.56 -35.25
C THR A 22 16.84 -13.02 -36.64
N CYS A 23 17.75 -13.88 -37.18
CA CYS A 23 17.61 -14.46 -38.51
C CYS A 23 17.21 -15.93 -38.43
N ALA A 24 16.77 -16.47 -39.58
CA ALA A 24 16.48 -17.88 -39.73
C ALA A 24 17.74 -18.74 -39.50
N PRO A 25 17.58 -19.93 -38.91
CA PRO A 25 18.73 -20.79 -38.57
C PRO A 25 19.43 -21.44 -39.78
N ASP A 26 18.87 -21.28 -40.99
CA ASP A 26 19.29 -21.94 -42.23
C ASP A 26 20.44 -21.23 -42.98
N ALA A 27 21.24 -20.42 -42.32
CA ALA A 27 22.35 -19.64 -42.86
C ALA A 27 21.99 -18.67 -44.03
N SER A 28 20.69 -18.42 -44.25
CA SER A 28 20.21 -17.56 -45.35
C SER A 28 20.30 -16.05 -45.07
N SER A 29 20.78 -15.66 -43.87
CA SER A 29 20.76 -14.28 -43.35
C SER A 29 19.38 -13.60 -43.44
N THR A 30 18.30 -14.38 -43.45
CA THR A 30 16.93 -13.92 -43.62
C THR A 30 16.40 -13.47 -42.25
N ILE A 31 16.02 -12.21 -42.12
CA ILE A 31 15.49 -11.64 -40.87
C ILE A 31 14.08 -12.17 -40.62
N THR A 32 13.87 -12.87 -39.49
CA THR A 32 12.55 -13.38 -39.06
C THR A 32 11.98 -12.67 -37.86
N THR A 33 12.82 -12.13 -36.98
CA THR A 33 12.37 -11.44 -35.76
C THR A 33 13.07 -10.11 -35.58
N ILE A 34 12.29 -9.09 -35.25
CA ILE A 34 12.79 -7.76 -34.85
C ILE A 34 12.17 -7.37 -33.52
N SER A 35 13.01 -7.14 -32.51
CA SER A 35 12.63 -6.59 -31.23
C SER A 35 13.33 -5.24 -31.00
N LEU A 36 12.54 -4.18 -31.04
CA LEU A 36 12.96 -2.80 -30.76
C LEU A 36 12.38 -2.32 -29.42
N ARG A 37 12.19 -3.24 -28.50
CA ARG A 37 11.65 -2.97 -27.18
C ARG A 37 12.57 -2.01 -26.42
N LYS A 38 11.99 -0.90 -25.88
CA LYS A 38 12.71 0.13 -25.08
C LYS A 38 13.81 0.86 -25.84
N PHE A 39 13.64 1.10 -27.13
CA PHE A 39 14.58 1.86 -27.96
C PHE A 39 14.26 3.37 -28.02
N SER A 40 13.26 3.83 -27.23
CA SER A 40 12.79 5.24 -27.19
C SER A 40 12.34 5.76 -28.56
N ILE A 41 11.71 4.92 -29.35
CA ILE A 41 11.21 5.28 -30.68
C ILE A 41 9.95 6.11 -30.52
N SER A 42 9.95 7.32 -31.11
CA SER A 42 8.82 8.27 -31.02
C SER A 42 8.15 8.53 -32.38
N THR A 43 8.85 8.24 -33.49
CA THR A 43 8.31 8.48 -34.83
C THR A 43 7.74 7.20 -35.44
N PRO A 44 6.57 7.26 -36.09
CA PRO A 44 5.95 6.11 -36.76
C PRO A 44 6.65 5.71 -38.08
N ASP A 45 7.61 6.50 -38.59
CA ASP A 45 8.33 6.22 -39.84
C ASP A 45 9.08 4.89 -39.80
N VAL A 46 9.41 4.38 -38.61
CA VAL A 46 10.02 3.06 -38.42
C VAL A 46 9.19 1.96 -39.07
N PHE A 47 7.89 2.08 -39.12
CA PHE A 47 7.00 1.07 -39.68
C PHE A 47 7.12 0.95 -41.21
N HIS A 48 7.34 2.06 -41.94
CA HIS A 48 7.57 2.02 -43.38
C HIS A 48 8.79 1.18 -43.75
N LEU A 49 9.86 1.26 -42.94
CA LEU A 49 11.08 0.50 -43.12
C LEU A 49 10.87 -1.00 -42.84
N LEU A 50 10.14 -1.27 -41.72
CA LEU A 50 9.88 -2.65 -41.28
C LEU A 50 8.94 -3.40 -42.21
N CYS A 51 7.96 -2.74 -42.82
CA CYS A 51 7.04 -3.37 -43.80
C CYS A 51 7.73 -3.85 -45.09
N GLY A 52 8.93 -3.37 -45.37
CA GLY A 52 9.74 -3.87 -46.50
C GLY A 52 10.34 -5.27 -46.28
N ILE A 53 10.39 -5.75 -45.03
CA ILE A 53 10.96 -7.05 -44.65
C ILE A 53 9.88 -8.13 -44.74
N LYS A 54 9.73 -8.75 -45.92
CA LYS A 54 8.63 -9.71 -46.18
C LYS A 54 8.77 -11.05 -45.44
N SER A 55 9.94 -11.37 -44.94
CA SER A 55 10.25 -12.57 -44.16
C SER A 55 9.97 -12.44 -42.67
N LEU A 56 9.49 -11.28 -42.21
CA LEU A 56 9.29 -11.00 -40.80
C LEU A 56 8.13 -11.83 -40.22
N GLU A 57 8.42 -12.65 -39.23
CA GLU A 57 7.45 -13.45 -38.47
C GLU A 57 7.07 -12.84 -37.11
N SER A 58 8.02 -12.11 -36.50
CA SER A 58 7.80 -11.49 -35.18
C SER A 58 8.31 -10.06 -35.14
N LEU A 59 7.42 -9.13 -34.69
CA LEU A 59 7.72 -7.71 -34.51
C LEU A 59 7.33 -7.28 -33.11
N ASP A 60 8.32 -6.85 -32.33
CA ASP A 60 8.13 -6.26 -31.00
C ASP A 60 8.68 -4.83 -30.97
N VAL A 61 7.80 -3.86 -30.87
CA VAL A 61 8.12 -2.43 -30.65
C VAL A 61 7.53 -1.91 -29.33
N SER A 62 7.39 -2.81 -28.37
CA SER A 62 6.83 -2.49 -27.06
C SER A 62 7.70 -1.53 -26.24
N ASP A 63 7.08 -0.88 -25.26
CA ASP A 63 7.73 0.03 -24.30
C ASP A 63 8.51 1.17 -25.02
N ASN A 64 7.90 1.80 -26.04
CA ASN A 64 8.44 2.95 -26.75
C ASN A 64 7.55 4.20 -26.56
N GLN A 65 7.74 5.22 -27.41
CA GLN A 65 7.03 6.50 -27.32
C GLN A 65 6.15 6.75 -28.57
N LEU A 66 5.69 5.71 -29.23
CA LEU A 66 4.86 5.82 -30.42
C LEU A 66 3.48 6.39 -30.07
N SER A 67 3.10 7.51 -30.69
CA SER A 67 1.81 8.20 -30.44
C SER A 67 0.72 7.87 -31.45
N SER A 68 1.10 7.35 -32.62
CA SER A 68 0.17 6.91 -33.66
C SER A 68 0.69 5.64 -34.34
N ILE A 69 -0.25 4.78 -34.72
CA ILE A 69 -0.02 3.79 -35.75
C ILE A 69 -0.49 4.47 -37.04
N LEU A 70 0.40 4.60 -37.99
CA LEU A 70 -0.02 5.08 -39.32
C LEU A 70 -1.05 4.12 -39.89
N ASP A 71 -2.16 4.66 -40.39
CA ASP A 71 -3.08 3.90 -41.27
C ASP A 71 -2.29 3.20 -42.38
N GLY A 72 -1.15 3.80 -42.80
CA GLY A 72 -0.19 3.24 -43.71
C GLY A 72 0.58 2.01 -43.21
N PHE A 73 0.79 1.81 -41.92
CA PHE A 73 1.38 0.57 -41.37
C PHE A 73 0.41 -0.58 -41.57
N ILE A 74 -0.83 -0.39 -41.14
CA ILE A 74 -1.85 -1.45 -41.25
C ILE A 74 -2.20 -1.71 -42.72
N ALA A 75 -2.26 -0.68 -43.57
CA ALA A 75 -2.49 -0.85 -45.00
C ALA A 75 -1.24 -1.32 -45.76
N GLY A 76 -0.05 -0.86 -45.36
CA GLY A 76 1.21 -1.17 -46.06
C GLY A 76 1.89 -2.44 -45.60
N CYS A 77 1.80 -2.84 -44.34
CA CYS A 77 2.35 -4.09 -43.81
C CYS A 77 1.44 -5.31 -44.02
N GLY A 78 0.24 -5.15 -44.53
CA GLY A 78 -0.59 -6.28 -44.96
C GLY A 78 0.07 -7.18 -46.00
N GLY A 79 1.21 -6.78 -46.60
CA GLY A 79 2.08 -7.60 -47.43
C GLY A 79 3.03 -8.56 -46.69
N ILE A 80 3.16 -8.42 -45.36
CA ILE A 80 3.95 -9.37 -44.54
C ILE A 80 3.05 -10.56 -44.19
N ARG A 81 2.82 -11.43 -45.14
CA ARG A 81 1.91 -12.58 -45.01
C ARG A 81 2.35 -13.58 -43.90
N GLY A 82 3.61 -13.54 -43.51
CA GLY A 82 4.23 -14.44 -42.52
C GLY A 82 4.19 -13.92 -41.07
N LEU A 83 3.70 -12.70 -40.78
CA LEU A 83 3.74 -12.12 -39.45
C LEU A 83 2.82 -12.87 -38.49
N ARG A 84 3.42 -13.51 -37.48
CA ARG A 84 2.73 -14.32 -36.45
C ARG A 84 2.60 -13.60 -35.11
N VAL A 85 3.59 -12.75 -34.77
CA VAL A 85 3.62 -12.03 -33.47
C VAL A 85 3.77 -10.54 -33.74
N LEU A 86 2.83 -9.75 -33.19
CA LEU A 86 2.87 -8.29 -33.21
C LEU A 86 2.66 -7.75 -31.81
N ASN A 87 3.71 -7.15 -31.24
CA ASN A 87 3.68 -6.53 -29.92
C ASN A 87 3.90 -5.01 -30.03
N LEU A 88 2.84 -4.25 -29.75
CA LEU A 88 2.80 -2.77 -29.73
C LEU A 88 2.54 -2.24 -28.32
N SER A 89 2.63 -3.07 -27.29
CA SER A 89 2.27 -2.72 -25.91
C SER A 89 3.17 -1.63 -25.33
N GLY A 90 2.64 -0.89 -24.34
CA GLY A 90 3.44 0.10 -23.61
C GLY A 90 3.90 1.28 -24.47
N ASN A 91 3.04 1.78 -25.34
CA ASN A 91 3.23 2.99 -26.13
C ASN A 91 2.17 4.06 -25.80
N PHE A 92 2.11 5.13 -26.59
CA PHE A 92 1.11 6.21 -26.46
C PHE A 92 0.13 6.21 -27.63
N LEU A 93 -0.13 5.05 -28.21
CA LEU A 93 -1.00 4.93 -29.38
C LEU A 93 -2.41 5.45 -29.05
N THR A 94 -2.89 6.41 -29.86
CA THR A 94 -4.23 7.01 -29.76
C THR A 94 -5.04 6.63 -31.00
N ARG A 95 -6.36 6.82 -30.98
CA ARG A 95 -7.34 6.55 -32.03
C ARG A 95 -8.01 5.18 -31.96
N PRO A 96 -9.20 5.05 -32.58
CA PRO A 96 -9.89 3.79 -32.78
C PRO A 96 -9.03 2.81 -33.60
N LEU A 97 -9.20 1.53 -33.33
CA LEU A 97 -8.61 0.44 -34.11
C LEU A 97 -9.26 0.39 -35.51
N SER A 98 -8.89 1.30 -36.40
CA SER A 98 -9.33 1.23 -37.79
C SER A 98 -8.29 0.51 -38.62
N GLY A 99 -8.63 -0.62 -39.23
CA GLY A 99 -7.86 -1.10 -40.38
C GLY A 99 -7.14 -2.44 -40.29
N PHE A 100 -7.27 -3.26 -39.22
CA PHE A 100 -6.78 -4.67 -39.26
C PHE A 100 -7.57 -5.56 -40.28
N ARG A 101 -8.16 -4.95 -41.29
CA ARG A 101 -9.13 -5.61 -42.18
C ARG A 101 -8.55 -6.58 -43.22
N GLN A 102 -7.27 -6.47 -43.55
CA GLN A 102 -6.63 -7.38 -44.55
C GLN A 102 -5.12 -7.52 -44.29
N GLY A 103 -4.58 -8.70 -44.46
CA GLY A 103 -3.13 -8.95 -44.50
C GLY A 103 -2.50 -9.61 -43.29
N PHE A 104 -3.23 -9.70 -42.15
CA PHE A 104 -2.70 -10.31 -40.93
C PHE A 104 -3.31 -11.69 -40.60
N GLY A 105 -3.72 -12.44 -41.60
CA GLY A 105 -4.36 -13.76 -41.43
C GLY A 105 -3.51 -14.82 -40.74
N ALA A 106 -2.18 -14.68 -40.77
CA ALA A 106 -1.23 -15.57 -40.09
C ALA A 106 -0.96 -15.14 -38.62
N LEU A 107 -1.49 -13.99 -38.17
CA LEU A 107 -1.18 -13.46 -36.85
C LEU A 107 -1.74 -14.38 -35.75
N GLU A 108 -0.84 -14.86 -34.89
CA GLU A 108 -1.12 -15.74 -33.78
C GLU A 108 -1.19 -14.97 -32.43
N SER A 109 -0.39 -13.90 -32.28
CA SER A 109 -0.33 -13.09 -31.08
C SER A 109 -0.39 -11.61 -31.40
N LEU A 110 -1.34 -10.90 -30.81
CA LEU A 110 -1.50 -9.45 -30.89
C LEU A 110 -1.54 -8.84 -29.48
N ASP A 111 -0.54 -8.03 -29.17
CA ASP A 111 -0.50 -7.28 -27.92
C ASP A 111 -0.54 -5.77 -28.18
N LEU A 112 -1.67 -5.15 -27.81
CA LEU A 112 -1.95 -3.71 -27.89
C LEU A 112 -2.05 -3.09 -26.50
N SER A 113 -1.70 -3.82 -25.46
CA SER A 113 -1.92 -3.39 -24.08
C SER A 113 -1.15 -2.14 -23.69
N LYS A 114 -1.61 -1.44 -22.67
CA LYS A 114 -0.96 -0.24 -22.12
C LYS A 114 -0.72 0.84 -23.18
N ASN A 115 -1.79 1.25 -23.84
CA ASN A 115 -1.82 2.32 -24.82
C ASN A 115 -2.95 3.32 -24.48
N ASN A 116 -3.21 4.27 -25.39
CA ASN A 116 -4.32 5.21 -25.31
C ASN A 116 -5.36 4.95 -26.42
N LEU A 117 -5.48 3.69 -26.85
CA LEU A 117 -6.45 3.28 -27.87
C LEU A 117 -7.88 3.39 -27.33
N SER A 118 -8.82 3.81 -28.17
CA SER A 118 -10.19 4.10 -27.74
C SER A 118 -11.21 3.66 -28.80
N GLY A 119 -12.50 3.87 -28.49
CA GLY A 119 -13.62 3.55 -29.40
C GLY A 119 -14.09 2.13 -29.26
N ILE A 120 -15.08 1.76 -30.10
CA ILE A 120 -15.72 0.44 -30.09
C ILE A 120 -14.87 -0.54 -30.89
N VAL A 121 -14.63 -1.71 -30.31
CA VAL A 121 -13.99 -2.84 -30.99
C VAL A 121 -15.07 -3.62 -31.75
N GLY A 122 -15.02 -3.60 -33.05
CA GLY A 122 -16.03 -4.25 -33.91
C GLY A 122 -15.40 -5.26 -34.88
N LEU A 123 -15.83 -5.21 -36.13
CA LEU A 123 -15.40 -6.11 -37.23
C LEU A 123 -13.92 -6.05 -37.59
N GLN A 124 -13.14 -5.19 -36.95
CA GLN A 124 -11.71 -4.99 -37.23
C GLN A 124 -10.87 -6.24 -36.95
N LEU A 125 -11.32 -7.11 -36.05
CA LEU A 125 -10.61 -8.33 -35.66
C LEU A 125 -11.06 -9.58 -36.44
N ASP A 126 -12.10 -9.49 -37.27
CA ASP A 126 -12.69 -10.63 -37.99
C ASP A 126 -11.74 -11.35 -38.95
N SER A 127 -10.70 -10.65 -39.42
CA SER A 127 -9.71 -11.20 -40.35
C SER A 127 -8.59 -11.99 -39.65
N LEU A 128 -8.52 -11.94 -38.30
CA LEU A 128 -7.45 -12.58 -37.51
C LEU A 128 -7.80 -14.04 -37.18
N SER A 129 -7.98 -14.88 -38.20
CA SER A 129 -8.46 -16.25 -38.03
C SER A 129 -7.48 -17.19 -37.32
N SER A 130 -6.18 -16.89 -37.36
CA SER A 130 -5.11 -17.70 -36.71
C SER A 130 -4.81 -17.26 -35.27
N LEU A 131 -5.53 -16.26 -34.74
CA LEU A 131 -5.19 -15.63 -33.47
C LEU A 131 -5.37 -16.61 -32.30
N LYS A 132 -4.28 -16.75 -31.51
CA LYS A 132 -4.20 -17.57 -30.29
C LYS A 132 -4.19 -16.72 -29.02
N SER A 133 -3.55 -15.54 -29.06
CA SER A 133 -3.47 -14.61 -27.93
C SER A 133 -3.82 -13.19 -28.35
N LEU A 134 -4.82 -12.61 -27.65
CA LEU A 134 -5.23 -11.22 -27.83
C LEU A 134 -5.12 -10.49 -26.48
N ASN A 135 -4.27 -9.48 -26.44
CA ASN A 135 -4.13 -8.61 -25.28
C ASN A 135 -4.42 -7.14 -25.65
N MET A 136 -5.53 -6.61 -25.18
CA MET A 136 -5.95 -5.21 -25.36
C MET A 136 -6.06 -4.48 -24.01
N SER A 137 -5.54 -5.07 -22.95
CA SER A 137 -5.69 -4.53 -21.59
C SER A 137 -5.07 -3.14 -21.42
N SER A 138 -5.58 -2.39 -20.44
CA SER A 138 -5.10 -1.05 -20.10
C SER A 138 -5.13 -0.09 -21.30
N ASN A 139 -6.31 0.15 -21.82
CA ASN A 139 -6.63 1.10 -22.89
C ASN A 139 -7.91 1.89 -22.55
N PHE A 140 -8.56 2.49 -23.54
CA PHE A 140 -9.82 3.25 -23.42
C PHE A 140 -10.89 2.71 -24.37
N PHE A 141 -10.89 1.43 -24.65
CA PHE A 141 -11.93 0.81 -25.45
C PHE A 141 -13.26 0.83 -24.70
N VAL A 142 -14.36 1.02 -25.45
CA VAL A 142 -15.74 1.11 -24.94
C VAL A 142 -16.67 0.25 -25.76
N GLY A 143 -17.93 0.15 -25.33
CA GLY A 143 -18.95 -0.67 -25.98
C GLY A 143 -18.87 -2.16 -25.61
N PRO A 144 -19.68 -3.01 -26.25
CA PRO A 144 -19.79 -4.42 -25.90
C PRO A 144 -18.53 -5.21 -26.30
N ILE A 145 -18.29 -6.32 -25.59
CA ILE A 145 -17.29 -7.32 -26.02
C ILE A 145 -17.69 -7.86 -27.39
N PRO A 146 -16.81 -7.80 -28.40
CA PRO A 146 -17.16 -8.17 -29.77
C PRO A 146 -17.51 -9.68 -29.90
N VAL A 147 -18.73 -9.96 -30.35
CA VAL A 147 -19.16 -11.35 -30.65
C VAL A 147 -18.34 -11.97 -31.76
N SER A 148 -17.79 -11.13 -32.65
CA SER A 148 -16.98 -11.51 -33.78
C SER A 148 -15.59 -12.08 -33.44
N LEU A 149 -15.11 -11.86 -32.22
CA LEU A 149 -13.97 -12.62 -31.70
C LEU A 149 -14.18 -14.13 -31.87
N GLY A 150 -15.47 -14.58 -32.02
CA GLY A 150 -15.86 -15.94 -32.25
C GLY A 150 -15.37 -16.61 -33.54
N LYS A 151 -14.72 -15.89 -34.44
CA LYS A 151 -14.17 -16.49 -35.68
C LYS A 151 -12.77 -17.05 -35.53
N ALA A 152 -12.00 -16.60 -34.54
CA ALA A 152 -10.68 -17.12 -34.24
C ALA A 152 -10.76 -18.42 -33.41
N ASN A 153 -11.05 -19.56 -34.05
CA ASN A 153 -11.21 -20.86 -33.39
C ASN A 153 -9.94 -21.33 -32.62
N ALA A 154 -8.81 -20.68 -32.84
CA ALA A 154 -7.54 -20.99 -32.17
C ALA A 154 -7.31 -20.20 -30.88
N LEU A 155 -8.20 -19.25 -30.52
CA LEU A 155 -7.97 -18.34 -29.40
C LEU A 155 -7.90 -19.11 -28.08
N SER A 156 -6.76 -19.00 -27.41
CA SER A 156 -6.46 -19.60 -26.12
C SER A 156 -6.35 -18.57 -24.98
N GLU A 157 -6.04 -17.32 -25.31
CA GLU A 157 -5.84 -16.25 -24.35
C GLU A 157 -6.56 -14.97 -24.78
N LEU A 158 -7.42 -14.45 -23.91
CA LEU A 158 -8.17 -13.21 -24.10
C LEU A 158 -7.99 -12.29 -22.90
N ARG A 159 -7.33 -11.15 -23.10
CA ARG A 159 -7.11 -10.11 -22.09
C ARG A 159 -7.69 -8.77 -22.53
N LEU A 160 -8.80 -8.38 -21.93
CA LEU A 160 -9.51 -7.12 -22.17
C LEU A 160 -9.56 -6.22 -20.93
N SER A 161 -8.84 -6.57 -19.88
CA SER A 161 -8.92 -5.89 -18.58
C SER A 161 -8.51 -4.41 -18.65
N ASP A 162 -9.03 -3.62 -17.70
CA ASP A 162 -8.70 -2.20 -17.54
C ASP A 162 -9.04 -1.39 -18.80
N ASN A 163 -10.33 -1.39 -19.16
CA ASN A 163 -10.95 -0.67 -20.26
C ASN A 163 -12.33 -0.12 -19.83
N GLY A 164 -13.16 0.28 -20.77
CA GLY A 164 -14.56 0.69 -20.59
C GLY A 164 -15.53 -0.22 -21.33
N PHE A 165 -15.25 -1.52 -21.48
CA PHE A 165 -16.20 -2.46 -22.09
C PHE A 165 -17.45 -2.56 -21.23
N GLU A 166 -18.63 -2.51 -21.88
CA GLU A 166 -19.96 -2.49 -21.25
C GLU A 166 -20.85 -3.61 -21.78
N GLY A 167 -22.06 -3.76 -21.20
CA GLY A 167 -23.00 -4.80 -21.61
C GLY A 167 -22.66 -6.17 -21.03
N GLU A 168 -23.26 -7.22 -21.58
CA GLU A 168 -23.13 -8.59 -21.06
C GLU A 168 -21.90 -9.33 -21.60
N ILE A 169 -21.44 -10.34 -20.87
CA ILE A 169 -20.48 -11.32 -21.39
C ILE A 169 -21.19 -12.15 -22.45
N PRO A 170 -20.75 -12.09 -23.73
CA PRO A 170 -21.48 -12.79 -24.79
C PRO A 170 -21.34 -14.30 -24.63
N SER A 171 -22.47 -15.03 -24.61
CA SER A 171 -22.48 -16.49 -24.53
C SER A 171 -21.70 -17.16 -25.68
N GLN A 172 -21.53 -16.47 -26.79
CA GLN A 172 -20.77 -16.94 -27.96
C GLN A 172 -19.26 -17.10 -27.68
N ILE A 173 -18.74 -16.55 -26.60
CA ILE A 173 -17.32 -16.72 -26.19
C ILE A 173 -16.95 -18.20 -26.04
N VAL A 174 -17.89 -19.07 -25.72
CA VAL A 174 -17.69 -20.53 -25.60
C VAL A 174 -17.36 -21.22 -26.92
N ARG A 175 -17.63 -20.57 -28.07
CA ARG A 175 -17.21 -21.10 -29.39
C ARG A 175 -15.69 -21.27 -29.50
N HIS A 176 -14.94 -20.59 -28.66
CA HIS A 176 -13.51 -20.75 -28.51
C HIS A 176 -13.16 -21.88 -27.52
N GLY A 177 -13.44 -23.10 -27.86
CA GLY A 177 -13.16 -24.28 -27.03
C GLY A 177 -11.70 -24.46 -26.57
N ASN A 178 -10.78 -23.65 -27.13
CA ASN A 178 -9.36 -23.63 -26.77
C ASN A 178 -9.00 -22.60 -25.68
N LEU A 179 -9.94 -21.76 -25.24
CA LEU A 179 -9.65 -20.75 -24.21
C LEU A 179 -9.16 -21.40 -22.91
N THR A 180 -7.98 -20.98 -22.51
CA THR A 180 -7.34 -21.34 -21.23
C THR A 180 -7.29 -20.16 -20.27
N TYR A 181 -7.23 -18.93 -20.77
CA TYR A 181 -7.09 -17.72 -19.98
C TYR A 181 -8.04 -16.62 -20.46
N VAL A 182 -8.91 -16.14 -19.58
CA VAL A 182 -9.85 -15.03 -19.84
C VAL A 182 -9.75 -14.00 -18.73
N ASP A 183 -9.39 -12.77 -19.08
CA ASP A 183 -9.33 -11.62 -18.16
C ASP A 183 -10.16 -10.47 -18.71
N LEU A 184 -11.32 -10.25 -18.10
CA LEU A 184 -12.28 -9.18 -18.40
C LEU A 184 -12.37 -8.18 -17.23
N SER A 185 -11.45 -8.23 -16.29
CA SER A 185 -11.52 -7.42 -15.08
C SER A 185 -11.43 -5.92 -15.34
N PHE A 186 -11.95 -5.14 -14.40
CA PHE A 186 -11.92 -3.67 -14.44
C PHE A 186 -12.47 -3.09 -15.74
N ASN A 187 -13.74 -3.40 -15.98
CA ASN A 187 -14.57 -2.87 -17.07
C ASN A 187 -15.93 -2.41 -16.51
N GLU A 188 -16.87 -2.11 -17.39
CA GLU A 188 -18.26 -1.71 -17.05
C GLU A 188 -19.27 -2.82 -17.41
N LEU A 189 -18.80 -4.08 -17.44
CA LEU A 189 -19.64 -5.24 -17.80
C LEU A 189 -20.78 -5.46 -16.79
N SER A 190 -21.94 -5.83 -17.30
CA SER A 190 -23.17 -6.06 -16.54
C SER A 190 -23.80 -7.41 -16.91
N GLY A 191 -24.97 -7.72 -16.36
CA GLY A 191 -25.63 -9.01 -16.58
C GLY A 191 -24.96 -10.15 -15.82
N SER A 192 -25.31 -11.40 -16.16
CA SER A 192 -24.84 -12.60 -15.48
C SER A 192 -23.67 -13.29 -16.20
N ILE A 193 -22.95 -14.14 -15.46
CA ILE A 193 -22.01 -15.08 -16.07
C ILE A 193 -22.84 -16.12 -16.85
N PRO A 194 -22.63 -16.30 -18.17
CA PRO A 194 -23.36 -17.30 -18.93
C PRO A 194 -23.08 -18.73 -18.44
N GLU A 195 -24.13 -19.52 -18.22
CA GLU A 195 -24.02 -20.95 -17.82
C GLU A 195 -23.12 -21.76 -18.77
N SER A 196 -23.12 -21.41 -20.05
CA SER A 196 -22.32 -22.05 -21.08
C SER A 196 -20.82 -21.88 -20.91
N LEU A 197 -20.34 -20.92 -20.05
CA LEU A 197 -18.91 -20.82 -19.73
C LEU A 197 -18.35 -22.12 -19.12
N GLY A 198 -19.21 -22.91 -18.46
CA GLY A 198 -18.85 -24.25 -17.99
C GLY A 198 -18.48 -25.26 -19.09
N ASP A 199 -18.76 -24.97 -20.35
CA ASP A 199 -18.42 -25.82 -21.51
C ASP A 199 -16.98 -25.61 -21.99
N LEU A 200 -16.27 -24.58 -21.49
CA LEU A 200 -14.85 -24.31 -21.80
C LEU A 200 -13.93 -25.31 -21.07
N SER A 201 -13.85 -26.53 -21.57
CA SER A 201 -13.17 -27.66 -20.92
C SER A 201 -11.66 -27.48 -20.69
N ARG A 202 -11.04 -26.47 -21.31
CA ARG A 202 -9.61 -26.13 -21.19
C ARG A 202 -9.37 -24.89 -20.36
N LEU A 203 -10.41 -24.22 -19.87
CA LEU A 203 -10.27 -22.97 -19.10
C LEU A 203 -9.52 -23.25 -17.79
N ASP A 204 -8.41 -22.55 -17.62
CA ASP A 204 -7.58 -22.56 -16.41
C ASP A 204 -7.87 -21.35 -15.53
N THR A 205 -7.92 -20.18 -16.14
CA THR A 205 -8.07 -18.91 -15.42
C THR A 205 -9.20 -18.05 -15.97
N LEU A 206 -10.11 -17.63 -15.08
CA LEU A 206 -11.19 -16.67 -15.35
C LEU A 206 -11.13 -15.52 -14.37
N ILE A 207 -10.92 -14.30 -14.87
CA ILE A 207 -10.86 -13.08 -14.05
C ILE A 207 -11.93 -12.10 -14.53
N LEU A 208 -12.90 -11.83 -13.64
CA LEU A 208 -14.07 -10.96 -13.88
C LEU A 208 -14.15 -9.80 -12.88
N SER A 209 -13.13 -9.64 -12.05
CA SER A 209 -13.11 -8.68 -10.92
C SER A 209 -13.35 -7.23 -11.35
N GLY A 210 -13.99 -6.42 -10.50
CA GLY A 210 -14.14 -4.99 -10.75
C GLY A 210 -15.05 -4.66 -11.93
N ASN A 211 -16.26 -5.24 -11.96
CA ASN A 211 -17.30 -4.99 -12.95
C ASN A 211 -18.65 -4.70 -12.25
N SER A 212 -19.73 -4.65 -13.01
CA SER A 212 -21.12 -4.55 -12.52
C SER A 212 -21.92 -5.83 -12.78
N LEU A 213 -21.23 -6.99 -12.85
CA LEU A 213 -21.85 -8.29 -13.07
C LEU A 213 -22.76 -8.68 -11.91
N ASN A 214 -23.88 -9.34 -12.21
CA ASN A 214 -24.90 -9.71 -11.25
C ASN A 214 -25.37 -11.16 -11.45
N GLY A 215 -26.53 -11.54 -10.86
CA GLY A 215 -27.04 -12.91 -10.93
C GLY A 215 -26.24 -13.87 -10.05
N SER A 216 -26.47 -15.16 -10.20
CA SER A 216 -25.79 -16.22 -9.46
C SER A 216 -24.52 -16.71 -10.16
N ILE A 217 -23.59 -17.26 -9.38
CA ILE A 217 -22.41 -17.94 -9.95
C ILE A 217 -22.85 -19.27 -10.56
N PRO A 218 -22.53 -19.56 -11.84
CA PRO A 218 -22.93 -20.81 -12.49
C PRO A 218 -22.30 -22.03 -11.84
N HIS A 219 -23.11 -23.02 -11.47
CA HIS A 219 -22.62 -24.30 -10.94
C HIS A 219 -21.80 -25.10 -11.97
N THR A 220 -22.00 -24.82 -13.27
CA THR A 220 -21.30 -25.46 -14.38
C THR A 220 -19.79 -25.20 -14.35
N LEU A 221 -19.34 -24.08 -13.78
CA LEU A 221 -17.91 -23.77 -13.62
C LEU A 221 -17.14 -24.83 -12.82
N GLY A 222 -17.78 -25.43 -11.81
CA GLY A 222 -17.19 -26.51 -11.01
C GLY A 222 -16.93 -27.82 -11.76
N LYS A 223 -17.42 -27.96 -13.01
CA LYS A 223 -17.19 -29.14 -13.87
C LYS A 223 -15.89 -29.06 -14.68
N ILE A 224 -15.29 -27.87 -14.79
CA ILE A 224 -14.08 -27.62 -15.60
C ILE A 224 -12.86 -28.17 -14.87
N LYS A 225 -12.28 -29.28 -15.37
CA LYS A 225 -11.19 -29.99 -14.70
C LYS A 225 -9.86 -29.23 -14.64
N THR A 226 -9.62 -28.33 -15.59
CA THR A 226 -8.43 -27.50 -15.69
C THR A 226 -8.53 -26.20 -14.90
N PHE A 227 -9.70 -25.89 -14.30
CA PHE A 227 -10.01 -24.61 -13.69
C PHE A 227 -9.24 -24.41 -12.39
N SER A 228 -8.13 -23.67 -12.44
CA SER A 228 -7.24 -23.46 -11.30
C SER A 228 -7.47 -22.12 -10.59
N ARG A 229 -7.93 -21.11 -11.32
CA ARG A 229 -8.11 -19.75 -10.78
C ARG A 229 -9.43 -19.12 -11.20
N PHE A 230 -10.22 -18.68 -10.22
CA PHE A 230 -11.44 -17.89 -10.41
C PHE A 230 -11.41 -16.64 -9.53
N ALA A 231 -11.45 -15.47 -10.15
CA ALA A 231 -11.56 -14.19 -9.48
C ALA A 231 -12.74 -13.39 -10.04
N ALA A 232 -13.74 -13.14 -9.20
CA ALA A 232 -14.95 -12.41 -9.55
C ALA A 232 -15.35 -11.40 -8.45
N ASN A 233 -14.35 -10.96 -7.70
CA ASN A 233 -14.51 -9.98 -6.62
C ASN A 233 -14.92 -8.60 -7.16
N GLN A 234 -15.50 -7.78 -6.29
CA GLN A 234 -15.99 -6.43 -6.64
C GLN A 234 -16.98 -6.43 -7.81
N ASN A 235 -18.09 -7.16 -7.59
CA ASN A 235 -19.24 -7.25 -8.49
C ASN A 235 -20.56 -7.17 -7.69
N ALA A 236 -21.67 -7.50 -8.30
CA ALA A 236 -22.99 -7.53 -7.66
C ALA A 236 -23.60 -8.94 -7.66
N PHE A 237 -22.79 -10.00 -7.61
CA PHE A 237 -23.27 -11.38 -7.59
C PHE A 237 -24.11 -11.67 -6.34
N VAL A 238 -25.20 -12.41 -6.53
CA VAL A 238 -26.17 -12.79 -5.50
C VAL A 238 -26.34 -14.30 -5.42
N GLY A 239 -27.11 -14.78 -4.46
CA GLY A 239 -27.37 -16.22 -4.26
C GLY A 239 -26.25 -16.94 -3.53
N SER A 240 -26.35 -18.24 -3.41
CA SER A 240 -25.37 -19.07 -2.69
C SER A 240 -24.14 -19.40 -3.53
N VAL A 241 -23.02 -19.61 -2.86
CA VAL A 241 -21.81 -20.16 -3.51
C VAL A 241 -22.11 -21.61 -3.94
N PRO A 242 -21.92 -21.99 -5.22
CA PRO A 242 -22.26 -23.33 -5.68
C PRO A 242 -21.40 -24.41 -4.99
N ALA A 243 -22.05 -25.47 -4.51
CA ALA A 243 -21.35 -26.66 -4.05
C ALA A 243 -20.52 -27.28 -5.20
N GLY A 244 -19.27 -27.63 -4.94
CA GLY A 244 -18.36 -28.17 -5.95
C GLY A 244 -17.64 -27.15 -6.82
N LEU A 245 -17.92 -25.84 -6.68
CA LEU A 245 -17.20 -24.80 -7.41
C LEU A 245 -15.68 -24.92 -7.28
N THR A 246 -15.19 -25.24 -6.10
CA THR A 246 -13.75 -25.30 -5.78
C THR A 246 -13.09 -26.65 -6.08
N THR A 247 -13.80 -27.62 -6.66
CA THR A 247 -13.31 -28.99 -6.83
C THR A 247 -11.90 -29.07 -7.46
N TYR A 248 -11.61 -28.21 -8.40
CA TYR A 248 -10.33 -28.17 -9.11
C TYR A 248 -9.55 -26.86 -8.86
N LEU A 249 -10.18 -25.86 -8.23
CA LEU A 249 -9.55 -24.56 -8.00
C LEU A 249 -8.39 -24.65 -7.01
N ILE A 250 -7.36 -23.87 -7.30
CA ILE A 250 -6.25 -23.54 -6.41
C ILE A 250 -6.57 -22.22 -5.70
N ASN A 251 -7.11 -21.25 -6.47
CA ASN A 251 -7.40 -19.90 -5.97
C ASN A 251 -8.83 -19.49 -6.34
N VAL A 252 -9.57 -19.01 -5.34
CA VAL A 252 -10.90 -18.42 -5.52
C VAL A 252 -11.02 -17.11 -4.75
N ASP A 253 -11.46 -16.05 -5.47
CA ASP A 253 -11.78 -14.75 -4.89
C ASP A 253 -13.16 -14.29 -5.34
N LEU A 254 -14.11 -14.31 -4.40
CA LEU A 254 -15.49 -13.86 -4.59
C LEU A 254 -15.82 -12.70 -3.63
N SER A 255 -14.81 -12.06 -3.08
CA SER A 255 -14.98 -10.97 -2.11
C SER A 255 -15.71 -9.77 -2.71
N PHE A 256 -16.28 -8.93 -1.87
CA PHE A 256 -17.01 -7.73 -2.29
C PHE A 256 -18.11 -8.02 -3.31
N ASN A 257 -19.05 -8.88 -2.91
CA ASN A 257 -20.26 -9.21 -3.65
C ASN A 257 -21.49 -9.14 -2.71
N ARG A 258 -22.61 -9.72 -3.13
CA ARG A 258 -23.86 -9.84 -2.34
C ARG A 258 -24.26 -11.29 -2.18
N LEU A 259 -23.28 -12.22 -2.16
CA LEU A 259 -23.53 -13.65 -1.99
C LEU A 259 -24.11 -13.90 -0.61
N ASN A 260 -25.08 -14.80 -0.54
CA ASN A 260 -25.81 -15.12 0.69
C ASN A 260 -25.88 -16.65 0.94
N GLY A 261 -26.60 -17.04 2.00
CA GLY A 261 -26.70 -18.44 2.41
C GLY A 261 -25.42 -18.97 3.07
N THR A 262 -25.34 -20.27 3.24
CA THR A 262 -24.24 -20.91 3.98
C THR A 262 -23.07 -21.28 3.08
N ILE A 263 -21.85 -21.29 3.66
CA ILE A 263 -20.67 -21.82 2.98
C ILE A 263 -20.85 -23.35 2.84
N PRO A 264 -20.87 -23.91 1.61
CA PRO A 264 -21.01 -25.36 1.43
C PRO A 264 -19.91 -26.13 2.14
N LEU A 265 -20.27 -27.24 2.83
CA LEU A 265 -19.32 -28.03 3.60
C LEU A 265 -18.12 -28.54 2.79
N THR A 266 -18.31 -28.73 1.48
CA THR A 266 -17.27 -29.21 0.55
C THR A 266 -16.43 -28.09 -0.04
N LEU A 267 -16.81 -26.82 0.17
CA LEU A 267 -16.16 -25.68 -0.52
C LEU A 267 -14.69 -25.54 -0.12
N LEU A 268 -14.36 -25.72 1.15
CA LEU A 268 -13.01 -25.54 1.67
C LEU A 268 -12.15 -26.82 1.66
N SER A 269 -12.74 -27.98 1.27
CA SER A 269 -12.12 -29.30 1.43
C SER A 269 -11.22 -29.78 0.29
N PRO A 270 -11.29 -29.29 -0.98
CA PRO A 270 -10.46 -29.81 -2.06
C PRO A 270 -8.96 -29.65 -1.76
N THR A 271 -8.18 -30.74 -1.94
CA THR A 271 -6.79 -30.81 -1.51
C THR A 271 -5.83 -29.82 -2.17
N ASN A 272 -6.19 -29.35 -3.37
CA ASN A 272 -5.39 -28.36 -4.13
C ASN A 272 -5.67 -26.90 -3.74
N LEU A 273 -6.76 -26.66 -2.99
CA LEU A 273 -7.23 -25.32 -2.67
C LEU A 273 -6.26 -24.63 -1.69
N GLN A 274 -5.68 -23.51 -2.11
CA GLN A 274 -4.67 -22.76 -1.36
C GLN A 274 -5.16 -21.37 -0.91
N TYR A 275 -5.95 -20.69 -1.74
CA TYR A 275 -6.42 -19.34 -1.49
C TYR A 275 -7.93 -19.27 -1.61
N VAL A 276 -8.58 -18.78 -0.56
CA VAL A 276 -10.03 -18.53 -0.52
C VAL A 276 -10.30 -17.16 0.06
N ASP A 277 -10.98 -16.32 -0.71
CA ASP A 277 -11.50 -15.05 -0.24
C ASP A 277 -13.01 -14.94 -0.55
N LEU A 278 -13.83 -14.99 0.50
CA LEU A 278 -15.27 -14.78 0.46
C LEU A 278 -15.68 -13.56 1.30
N SER A 279 -14.70 -12.72 1.68
CA SER A 279 -14.97 -11.57 2.55
C SER A 279 -15.91 -10.55 1.90
N ASN A 280 -16.54 -9.72 2.72
CA ASN A 280 -17.44 -8.66 2.25
C ASN A 280 -18.60 -9.20 1.38
N ASN A 281 -19.36 -10.11 1.98
CA ASN A 281 -20.58 -10.71 1.42
C ASN A 281 -21.69 -10.77 2.49
N ASN A 282 -22.78 -11.45 2.21
CA ASN A 282 -23.89 -11.67 3.13
C ASN A 282 -23.99 -13.15 3.53
N LEU A 283 -22.85 -13.86 3.61
CA LEU A 283 -22.82 -15.28 3.96
C LEU A 283 -23.16 -15.49 5.43
N GLU A 284 -23.90 -16.54 5.73
CA GLU A 284 -24.37 -16.90 7.06
C GLU A 284 -24.01 -18.35 7.43
N GLY A 285 -24.40 -18.78 8.63
CA GLY A 285 -24.11 -20.15 9.10
C GLY A 285 -22.73 -20.30 9.72
N SER A 286 -22.34 -21.54 9.93
CA SER A 286 -21.05 -21.87 10.57
C SER A 286 -19.92 -22.07 9.57
N ILE A 287 -18.69 -21.83 10.03
CA ILE A 287 -17.48 -22.12 9.25
C ILE A 287 -17.37 -23.65 9.06
N PRO A 288 -17.15 -24.17 7.84
CA PRO A 288 -17.01 -25.60 7.59
C PRO A 288 -15.90 -26.27 8.41
N THR A 289 -16.18 -27.48 8.90
CA THR A 289 -15.22 -28.24 9.74
C THR A 289 -14.18 -29.02 8.95
N THR A 290 -14.29 -29.05 7.61
CA THR A 290 -13.33 -29.71 6.71
C THR A 290 -12.65 -28.65 5.83
N MET A 291 -11.31 -28.62 5.84
CA MET A 291 -10.53 -27.66 5.09
C MET A 291 -9.33 -28.35 4.41
N SER A 292 -8.91 -27.82 3.29
CA SER A 292 -7.74 -28.26 2.54
C SER A 292 -6.46 -28.11 3.39
N SER A 293 -5.64 -29.14 3.49
CA SER A 293 -4.32 -29.05 4.14
C SER A 293 -3.33 -28.16 3.38
N SER A 294 -3.61 -27.86 2.11
CA SER A 294 -2.81 -26.94 1.29
C SER A 294 -3.17 -25.48 1.50
N LEU A 295 -4.21 -25.18 2.29
CA LEU A 295 -4.72 -23.84 2.47
C LEU A 295 -3.63 -22.93 3.07
N ASN A 296 -3.34 -21.87 2.35
CA ASN A 296 -2.39 -20.83 2.70
C ASN A 296 -3.10 -19.57 3.22
N ARG A 297 -4.25 -19.25 2.64
CA ARG A 297 -5.01 -18.06 2.98
C ARG A 297 -6.50 -18.35 3.02
N LEU A 298 -7.14 -17.94 4.12
CA LEU A 298 -8.57 -18.00 4.33
C LEU A 298 -9.09 -16.65 4.80
N ARG A 299 -9.98 -16.05 4.02
CA ARG A 299 -10.62 -14.76 4.31
C ARG A 299 -12.14 -14.91 4.23
N LEU A 300 -12.78 -14.76 5.37
CA LEU A 300 -14.24 -14.83 5.53
C LEU A 300 -14.79 -13.59 6.26
N GLY A 301 -13.95 -12.57 6.46
CA GLY A 301 -14.31 -11.34 7.17
C GLY A 301 -15.48 -10.59 6.52
N ASN A 302 -16.16 -9.76 7.31
CA ASN A 302 -17.28 -8.95 6.85
C ASN A 302 -18.41 -9.80 6.20
N ASN A 303 -18.96 -10.70 7.00
CA ASN A 303 -20.11 -11.55 6.68
C ASN A 303 -21.06 -11.65 7.90
N SER A 304 -22.02 -12.57 7.87
CA SER A 304 -22.93 -12.86 8.98
C SER A 304 -22.72 -14.27 9.55
N LEU A 305 -21.48 -14.78 9.53
CA LEU A 305 -21.14 -16.11 10.01
C LEU A 305 -21.28 -16.17 11.53
N PHE A 306 -21.78 -17.28 12.05
CA PHE A 306 -21.99 -17.48 13.48
C PHE A 306 -21.49 -18.85 13.96
N GLY A 307 -21.54 -19.07 15.27
CA GLY A 307 -21.05 -20.31 15.88
C GLY A 307 -19.56 -20.28 16.20
N PRO A 308 -18.98 -21.35 16.73
CA PRO A 308 -17.59 -21.41 17.14
C PRO A 308 -16.65 -21.56 15.95
N ILE A 309 -15.42 -21.04 16.09
CA ILE A 309 -14.33 -21.31 15.15
C ILE A 309 -13.94 -22.81 15.31
N PRO A 310 -14.02 -23.62 14.23
CA PRO A 310 -13.74 -25.04 14.34
C PRO A 310 -12.25 -25.34 14.59
N GLY A 311 -11.90 -25.98 15.70
CA GLY A 311 -10.49 -26.30 16.04
C GLY A 311 -9.89 -27.41 15.18
N LYS A 312 -10.69 -28.46 14.87
CA LYS A 312 -10.19 -29.67 14.19
C LYS A 312 -9.41 -29.44 12.90
N PRO A 313 -9.81 -28.53 11.96
CA PRO A 313 -9.07 -28.29 10.71
C PRO A 313 -7.65 -27.77 10.94
N PHE A 314 -7.43 -26.92 11.95
CA PHE A 314 -6.14 -26.27 12.19
C PHE A 314 -5.01 -27.26 12.49
N ARG A 315 -5.33 -28.50 12.91
CA ARG A 315 -4.33 -29.58 13.12
C ARG A 315 -3.58 -29.94 11.83
N SER A 316 -4.21 -29.74 10.66
CA SER A 316 -3.65 -30.08 9.35
C SER A 316 -3.18 -28.86 8.54
N LEU A 317 -3.51 -27.63 8.96
CA LEU A 317 -3.26 -26.40 8.21
C LEU A 317 -1.85 -25.85 8.42
N GLN A 318 -0.81 -26.68 8.20
CA GLN A 318 0.60 -26.32 8.41
C GLN A 318 1.11 -25.23 7.45
N ASN A 319 0.37 -24.95 6.36
CA ASN A 319 0.71 -23.94 5.37
C ASN A 319 -0.07 -22.64 5.56
N LEU A 320 -1.01 -22.59 6.50
CA LEU A 320 -1.85 -21.40 6.72
C LEU A 320 -0.99 -20.23 7.18
N THR A 321 -1.00 -19.16 6.37
CA THR A 321 -0.24 -17.94 6.61
C THR A 321 -1.15 -16.76 6.98
N TYR A 322 -2.40 -16.76 6.46
CA TYR A 322 -3.38 -15.68 6.68
C TYR A 322 -4.72 -16.25 7.08
N LEU A 323 -5.25 -15.81 8.22
CA LEU A 323 -6.59 -16.09 8.68
C LEU A 323 -7.30 -14.79 9.05
N GLU A 324 -8.34 -14.45 8.29
CA GLU A 324 -9.11 -13.22 8.44
C GLU A 324 -10.60 -13.58 8.54
N LEU A 325 -11.17 -13.46 9.77
CA LEU A 325 -12.55 -13.81 10.11
C LEU A 325 -13.27 -12.63 10.77
N GLU A 326 -12.72 -11.42 10.65
CA GLU A 326 -13.22 -10.22 11.31
C GLU A 326 -14.65 -9.86 10.89
N ASN A 327 -15.33 -9.11 11.77
CA ASN A 327 -16.68 -8.58 11.53
C ASN A 327 -17.66 -9.66 11.10
N ASN A 328 -17.93 -10.58 12.03
CA ASN A 328 -18.90 -11.67 11.96
C ASN A 328 -19.60 -11.79 13.33
N HIS A 329 -20.39 -12.86 13.52
CA HIS A 329 -21.05 -13.21 14.78
C HIS A 329 -20.45 -14.49 15.41
N LEU A 330 -19.16 -14.74 15.16
CA LEU A 330 -18.46 -15.91 15.69
C LEU A 330 -18.35 -15.83 17.21
N ASN A 331 -18.64 -16.94 17.88
CA ASN A 331 -18.66 -17.01 19.33
C ASN A 331 -17.80 -18.14 19.89
N GLY A 332 -17.87 -18.37 21.21
CA GLY A 332 -17.03 -19.37 21.86
C GLY A 332 -15.59 -18.91 22.03
N SER A 333 -14.68 -19.83 22.42
CA SER A 333 -13.28 -19.52 22.64
C SER A 333 -12.44 -19.67 21.38
N ILE A 334 -11.31 -18.97 21.33
CA ILE A 334 -10.29 -19.20 20.28
C ILE A 334 -9.75 -20.62 20.43
N PRO A 335 -9.85 -21.48 19.38
CA PRO A 335 -9.43 -22.88 19.50
C PRO A 335 -7.91 -22.99 19.63
N VAL A 336 -7.47 -23.81 20.58
CA VAL A 336 -6.03 -24.00 20.84
C VAL A 336 -5.27 -24.61 19.65
N GLU A 337 -5.95 -25.38 18.83
CA GLU A 337 -5.40 -25.98 17.61
C GLU A 337 -4.93 -24.93 16.58
N LEU A 338 -5.48 -23.71 16.65
CA LEU A 338 -5.03 -22.61 15.81
C LEU A 338 -3.54 -22.30 16.01
N PHE A 339 -3.03 -22.51 17.22
CA PHE A 339 -1.63 -22.25 17.54
C PHE A 339 -0.65 -23.32 16.98
N LEU A 340 -1.16 -24.38 16.36
CA LEU A 340 -0.36 -25.32 15.57
C LEU A 340 0.04 -24.77 14.19
N CYS A 341 -0.62 -23.71 13.72
CA CYS A 341 -0.35 -23.07 12.42
C CYS A 341 0.90 -22.19 12.50
N GLN A 342 2.08 -22.77 12.63
CA GLN A 342 3.34 -22.06 12.89
C GLN A 342 3.76 -21.08 11.78
N LYS A 343 3.20 -21.18 10.56
CA LYS A 343 3.45 -20.25 9.47
C LYS A 343 2.54 -19.02 9.51
N LEU A 344 1.61 -18.96 10.45
CA LEU A 344 0.64 -17.87 10.54
C LEU A 344 1.36 -16.53 10.76
N ALA A 345 1.17 -15.61 9.82
CA ALA A 345 1.74 -14.27 9.83
C ALA A 345 0.70 -13.19 10.16
N LEU A 346 -0.57 -13.43 9.79
CA LEU A 346 -1.68 -12.55 10.10
C LEU A 346 -2.84 -13.34 10.69
N LEU A 347 -3.30 -12.90 11.86
CA LEU A 347 -4.50 -13.40 12.52
C LEU A 347 -5.42 -12.22 12.83
N ASN A 348 -6.54 -12.16 12.14
CA ASN A 348 -7.58 -11.15 12.36
C ASN A 348 -8.91 -11.82 12.72
N LEU A 349 -9.31 -11.72 13.99
CA LEU A 349 -10.59 -12.19 14.53
C LEU A 349 -11.40 -11.04 15.14
N ALA A 350 -11.08 -9.80 14.80
CA ALA A 350 -11.71 -8.60 15.35
C ALA A 350 -13.23 -8.56 15.09
N GLN A 351 -13.94 -7.78 15.91
CA GLN A 351 -15.36 -7.53 15.69
C GLN A 351 -16.19 -8.83 15.57
N ASN A 352 -16.07 -9.67 16.62
CA ASN A 352 -16.83 -10.90 16.78
C ASN A 352 -17.40 -11.00 18.21
N GLU A 353 -17.95 -12.14 18.54
CA GLU A 353 -18.51 -12.43 19.87
C GLU A 353 -17.65 -13.41 20.67
N LEU A 354 -16.35 -13.50 20.36
CA LEU A 354 -15.45 -14.45 20.97
C LEU A 354 -15.26 -14.19 22.48
N THR A 355 -15.23 -15.26 23.24
CA THR A 355 -15.15 -15.27 24.72
C THR A 355 -13.94 -16.06 25.21
N GLY A 356 -13.75 -16.13 26.52
CA GLY A 356 -12.64 -16.87 27.13
C GLY A 356 -11.35 -16.10 27.16
N SER A 357 -10.31 -16.68 27.74
CA SER A 357 -8.98 -16.07 27.87
C SER A 357 -8.10 -16.38 26.66
N LEU A 358 -7.07 -15.54 26.48
CA LEU A 358 -5.98 -15.90 25.57
C LEU A 358 -5.27 -17.14 26.13
N PRO A 359 -5.07 -18.20 25.31
CA PRO A 359 -4.50 -19.46 25.79
C PRO A 359 -3.11 -19.30 26.39
N VAL A 360 -2.92 -19.84 27.60
CA VAL A 360 -1.66 -19.89 28.35
C VAL A 360 -1.20 -21.34 28.48
N GLN A 361 0.11 -21.56 28.65
CA GLN A 361 0.67 -22.86 29.04
C GLN A 361 -0.07 -23.38 30.29
N ASN A 362 -0.61 -24.58 30.31
CA ASN A 362 -1.26 -25.31 31.41
C ASN A 362 -2.78 -25.40 31.44
N SER A 363 -3.52 -25.08 30.34
CA SER A 363 -4.99 -25.17 30.35
C SER A 363 -5.56 -26.52 29.90
N PHE A 364 -4.76 -27.59 29.79
CA PHE A 364 -5.27 -28.90 29.42
C PHE A 364 -5.59 -29.76 30.65
N THR A 365 -6.84 -29.81 31.06
CA THR A 365 -7.42 -30.85 31.91
C THR A 365 -8.33 -31.74 31.08
N GLY A 366 -7.77 -32.53 30.17
CA GLY A 366 -8.53 -33.49 29.39
C GLY A 366 -7.61 -34.53 28.78
N SER A 367 -7.87 -35.82 29.09
CA SER A 367 -7.13 -36.96 28.57
C SER A 367 -7.23 -37.04 27.05
N VAL A 368 -6.13 -36.79 26.36
CA VAL A 368 -6.00 -36.99 24.91
C VAL A 368 -5.21 -38.26 24.67
N SER A 369 -5.85 -39.20 24.04
CA SER A 369 -5.27 -40.47 23.59
C SER A 369 -4.18 -40.24 22.55
N VAL A 370 -3.07 -40.85 22.83
CA VAL A 370 -1.77 -40.96 22.18
C VAL A 370 -1.78 -41.02 20.65
N CYS A 371 -0.96 -40.21 20.03
CA CYS A 371 -0.21 -40.27 18.76
C CYS A 371 -0.24 -38.95 17.96
N ALA A 372 0.16 -37.82 18.58
CA ALA A 372 0.50 -36.61 17.86
C ALA A 372 1.52 -35.82 18.67
N ALA A 373 2.38 -35.08 17.97
CA ALA A 373 3.33 -34.16 18.60
C ALA A 373 2.62 -33.24 19.61
N PRO A 374 3.26 -32.84 20.71
CA PRO A 374 2.62 -32.00 21.72
C PRO A 374 2.11 -30.72 21.11
N ILE A 375 0.83 -30.41 21.37
CA ILE A 375 0.20 -29.16 20.94
C ILE A 375 0.91 -28.02 21.67
N PRO A 376 1.43 -27.00 20.98
CA PRO A 376 2.03 -25.85 21.65
C PRO A 376 0.98 -25.14 22.49
N ASP A 377 1.23 -24.99 23.79
CA ASP A 377 0.24 -24.54 24.78
C ASP A 377 0.00 -23.02 24.79
N SER A 378 0.53 -22.26 23.82
CA SER A 378 0.44 -20.80 23.91
C SER A 378 0.56 -20.07 22.56
N ILE A 379 0.03 -18.85 22.55
CA ILE A 379 0.19 -17.88 21.44
C ILE A 379 1.68 -17.71 21.05
N SER A 380 2.60 -17.95 21.96
CA SER A 380 4.05 -17.87 21.73
C SER A 380 4.59 -18.87 20.70
N SER A 381 3.82 -19.87 20.30
CA SER A 381 4.20 -20.81 19.23
C SER A 381 4.10 -20.17 17.84
N LEU A 382 3.33 -19.09 17.66
CA LEU A 382 3.15 -18.38 16.40
C LEU A 382 4.33 -17.44 16.10
N LYS A 383 5.53 -18.00 15.96
CA LYS A 383 6.78 -17.23 15.80
C LYS A 383 6.83 -16.34 14.54
N ASN A 384 6.01 -16.62 13.56
CA ASN A 384 5.93 -15.84 12.32
C ASN A 384 4.86 -14.74 12.36
N LEU A 385 4.08 -14.65 13.46
CA LEU A 385 2.99 -13.70 13.56
C LEU A 385 3.51 -12.26 13.54
N ALA A 386 3.06 -11.49 12.55
CA ALA A 386 3.39 -10.09 12.36
C ALA A 386 2.23 -9.17 12.75
N ASN A 387 0.99 -9.61 12.54
CA ASN A 387 -0.21 -8.87 12.90
C ASN A 387 -1.17 -9.74 13.70
N LEU A 388 -1.61 -9.25 14.86
CA LEU A 388 -2.63 -9.86 15.71
C LEU A 388 -3.72 -8.86 16.01
N ASP A 389 -4.89 -9.04 15.41
CA ASP A 389 -6.07 -8.21 15.65
C ASP A 389 -7.21 -9.05 16.27
N LEU A 390 -7.47 -8.81 17.55
CA LEU A 390 -8.54 -9.43 18.36
C LEU A 390 -9.47 -8.39 18.96
N LYS A 391 -9.40 -7.14 18.51
CA LYS A 391 -10.21 -6.05 19.10
C LYS A 391 -11.70 -6.29 18.92
N GLU A 392 -12.49 -5.58 19.72
CA GLU A 392 -13.96 -5.64 19.64
C GLU A 392 -14.50 -7.07 19.75
N ASN A 393 -14.14 -7.73 20.86
CA ASN A 393 -14.62 -9.06 21.24
C ASN A 393 -15.05 -9.05 22.72
N LYS A 394 -15.32 -10.21 23.28
CA LYS A 394 -15.69 -10.39 24.70
C LYS A 394 -14.60 -11.17 25.47
N LEU A 395 -13.34 -11.10 25.00
CA LEU A 395 -12.20 -11.79 25.61
C LEU A 395 -11.90 -11.26 27.02
N ASN A 396 -11.56 -12.15 27.92
CA ASN A 396 -11.25 -11.84 29.34
C ASN A 396 -9.88 -12.38 29.78
N GLY A 397 -9.58 -12.28 31.08
CA GLY A 397 -8.29 -12.71 31.61
C GLY A 397 -7.17 -11.71 31.35
N SER A 398 -5.93 -12.13 31.46
CA SER A 398 -4.75 -11.29 31.27
C SER A 398 -4.00 -11.63 29.97
N ILE A 399 -3.21 -10.68 29.49
CA ILE A 399 -2.27 -10.93 28.38
C ILE A 399 -1.17 -11.85 28.89
N PRO A 400 -0.92 -13.01 28.23
CA PRO A 400 0.13 -13.92 28.65
C PRO A 400 1.52 -13.27 28.58
N LYS A 401 2.39 -13.50 29.57
CA LYS A 401 3.78 -13.00 29.55
C LYS A 401 4.57 -13.53 28.34
N SER A 402 4.21 -14.68 27.83
CA SER A 402 4.81 -15.31 26.64
C SER A 402 4.60 -14.50 25.34
N VAL A 403 3.67 -13.51 25.30
CA VAL A 403 3.51 -12.62 24.15
C VAL A 403 4.82 -11.91 23.80
N SER A 404 5.67 -11.62 24.79
CA SER A 404 6.98 -10.99 24.60
C SER A 404 7.93 -11.77 23.67
N THR A 405 7.67 -13.05 23.45
CA THR A 405 8.50 -13.93 22.60
C THR A 405 8.10 -13.92 21.12
N LEU A 406 7.06 -13.18 20.75
CA LEU A 406 6.62 -13.01 19.36
C LEU A 406 7.51 -12.00 18.62
N ASN A 407 8.74 -12.41 18.32
CA ASN A 407 9.78 -11.50 17.82
C ASN A 407 9.52 -10.92 16.41
N ARG A 408 8.45 -11.31 15.73
CA ARG A 408 8.03 -10.75 14.44
C ARG A 408 6.77 -9.89 14.54
N LEU A 409 6.19 -9.78 15.73
CA LEU A 409 4.93 -9.02 15.89
C LEU A 409 5.17 -7.53 15.76
N LEU A 410 4.53 -6.94 14.78
CA LEU A 410 4.62 -5.53 14.43
C LEU A 410 3.42 -4.73 14.92
N GLU A 411 2.26 -5.39 15.02
CA GLU A 411 0.99 -4.78 15.42
C GLU A 411 0.22 -5.70 16.37
N LEU A 412 -0.28 -5.11 17.46
CA LEU A 412 -1.09 -5.81 18.47
C LEU A 412 -2.33 -4.99 18.80
N GLU A 413 -3.48 -5.45 18.33
CA GLU A 413 -4.80 -4.84 18.48
C GLU A 413 -5.68 -5.70 19.41
N LEU A 414 -5.81 -5.31 20.68
CA LEU A 414 -6.63 -5.98 21.70
C LEU A 414 -7.73 -5.05 22.25
N GLY A 415 -7.93 -3.90 21.65
CA GLY A 415 -8.87 -2.87 22.10
C GLY A 415 -10.32 -3.37 22.19
N ASN A 416 -11.11 -2.77 23.08
CA ASN A 416 -12.53 -3.08 23.27
C ASN A 416 -12.81 -4.57 23.56
N ASN A 417 -12.25 -5.03 24.68
CA ASN A 417 -12.44 -6.37 25.24
C ASN A 417 -12.70 -6.29 26.76
N ARG A 418 -12.58 -7.40 27.48
CA ARG A 418 -12.68 -7.47 28.95
C ARG A 418 -11.38 -7.96 29.58
N LEU A 419 -10.25 -7.69 28.91
CA LEU A 419 -8.93 -8.09 29.38
C LEU A 419 -8.56 -7.29 30.63
N SER A 420 -7.83 -7.91 31.55
CA SER A 420 -7.53 -7.33 32.87
C SER A 420 -6.09 -7.63 33.30
N GLY A 421 -5.73 -7.20 34.51
CA GLY A 421 -4.38 -7.37 35.06
C GLY A 421 -3.43 -6.27 34.63
N THR A 422 -2.14 -6.46 34.81
CA THR A 422 -1.11 -5.49 34.42
C THR A 422 -0.63 -5.74 32.99
N ILE A 423 -0.19 -4.67 32.33
CA ILE A 423 0.41 -4.79 30.99
C ILE A 423 1.76 -5.52 31.10
N PRO A 424 1.93 -6.70 30.48
CA PRO A 424 3.19 -7.43 30.54
C PRO A 424 4.25 -6.81 29.64
N GLN A 425 5.46 -7.36 29.66
CA GLN A 425 6.47 -7.03 28.66
C GLN A 425 5.96 -7.37 27.26
N MET A 426 6.09 -6.42 26.33
CA MET A 426 5.66 -6.58 24.95
C MET A 426 6.82 -7.01 24.03
N PRO A 427 6.50 -7.57 22.85
CA PRO A 427 7.52 -7.91 21.85
C PRO A 427 8.31 -6.67 21.42
N ILE A 428 9.63 -6.77 21.42
CA ILE A 428 10.51 -5.64 21.09
C ILE A 428 10.34 -5.12 19.65
N GLN A 429 9.79 -5.92 18.76
CA GLN A 429 9.59 -5.57 17.34
C GLN A 429 8.29 -4.83 17.06
N LEU A 430 7.45 -4.55 18.08
CA LEU A 430 6.25 -3.74 17.88
C LEU A 430 6.63 -2.37 17.33
N GLN A 431 6.10 -2.04 16.16
CA GLN A 431 6.42 -0.83 15.42
C GLN A 431 5.18 -0.05 14.99
N ILE A 432 4.12 -0.75 14.57
CA ILE A 432 2.93 -0.13 14.00
C ILE A 432 2.03 0.39 15.11
N ALA A 433 1.42 -0.52 15.87
CA ALA A 433 0.50 -0.15 16.94
C ALA A 433 0.53 -1.11 18.12
N LEU A 434 0.34 -0.56 19.31
CA LEU A 434 -0.08 -1.27 20.51
C LEU A 434 -1.38 -0.65 21.00
N ASN A 435 -2.49 -1.31 20.72
CA ASN A 435 -3.81 -0.87 21.15
C ASN A 435 -4.37 -1.83 22.21
N LEU A 436 -4.46 -1.35 23.43
CA LEU A 436 -5.06 -2.03 24.57
C LEU A 436 -6.29 -1.27 25.12
N SER A 437 -6.81 -0.31 24.35
CA SER A 437 -7.89 0.58 24.76
C SER A 437 -9.17 -0.16 25.13
N ARG A 438 -10.04 0.48 25.95
CA ARG A 438 -11.37 -0.07 26.33
C ARG A 438 -11.28 -1.49 26.85
N ASN A 439 -10.50 -1.67 27.93
CA ASN A 439 -10.31 -2.92 28.67
C ASN A 439 -10.34 -2.64 30.18
N LEU A 440 -9.90 -3.59 30.98
CA LEU A 440 -9.85 -3.52 32.45
C LEU A 440 -8.40 -3.57 32.96
N PHE A 441 -7.43 -3.11 32.17
CA PHE A 441 -6.01 -3.10 32.58
C PHE A 441 -5.79 -2.13 33.74
N SER A 442 -5.02 -2.58 34.73
CA SER A 442 -4.74 -1.87 35.99
C SER A 442 -3.25 -1.74 36.26
N GLY A 443 -2.90 -1.05 37.30
CA GLY A 443 -1.51 -0.76 37.68
C GLY A 443 -0.93 0.42 36.91
N THR A 444 0.38 0.56 36.92
CA THR A 444 1.08 1.67 36.27
C THR A 444 1.46 1.35 34.83
N ILE A 445 1.69 2.37 34.01
CA ILE A 445 2.27 2.18 32.66
C ILE A 445 3.69 1.62 32.87
N PRO A 446 3.98 0.38 32.39
CA PRO A 446 5.20 -0.31 32.79
C PRO A 446 6.44 0.25 32.07
N THR A 447 7.56 0.32 32.79
CA THR A 447 8.86 0.78 32.23
C THR A 447 9.37 -0.11 31.10
N THR A 448 8.90 -1.35 31.02
CA THR A 448 9.24 -2.29 29.92
C THR A 448 8.78 -1.83 28.54
N LEU A 449 7.84 -0.89 28.44
CA LEU A 449 7.47 -0.28 27.15
C LEU A 449 8.56 0.65 26.58
N SER A 450 9.54 1.08 27.38
CA SER A 450 10.63 1.96 26.92
C SER A 450 11.50 1.35 25.82
N VAL A 451 11.52 0.00 25.72
CA VAL A 451 12.27 -0.69 24.66
C VAL A 451 11.62 -0.59 23.27
N LEU A 452 10.34 -0.18 23.20
CA LEU A 452 9.57 -0.07 21.96
C LEU A 452 9.85 1.27 21.25
N SER A 453 11.12 1.57 21.01
CA SER A 453 11.54 2.87 20.44
C SER A 453 10.96 3.16 19.04
N ALA A 454 10.61 2.12 18.28
CA ALA A 454 10.06 2.20 16.93
C ALA A 454 8.51 2.23 16.89
N LEU A 455 7.82 2.10 18.02
CA LEU A 455 6.36 2.08 18.09
C LEU A 455 5.78 3.43 17.66
N GLU A 456 4.83 3.42 16.72
CA GLU A 456 4.21 4.63 16.18
C GLU A 456 2.94 5.05 16.91
N VAL A 457 2.08 4.07 17.28
CA VAL A 457 0.82 4.32 17.97
C VAL A 457 0.75 3.56 19.27
N LEU A 458 0.48 4.27 20.36
CA LEU A 458 0.21 3.69 21.67
C LEU A 458 -1.17 4.15 22.14
N ASP A 459 -2.15 3.24 22.19
CA ASP A 459 -3.48 3.50 22.75
C ASP A 459 -3.76 2.62 23.97
N LEU A 460 -3.77 3.26 25.15
CA LEU A 460 -4.10 2.65 26.43
C LEU A 460 -5.38 3.27 27.03
N SER A 461 -6.16 4.00 26.25
CA SER A 461 -7.32 4.75 26.72
C SER A 461 -8.44 3.85 27.25
N TYR A 462 -9.31 4.41 28.07
CA TYR A 462 -10.45 3.70 28.65
C TYR A 462 -10.05 2.41 29.39
N ASN A 463 -9.14 2.54 30.35
CA ASN A 463 -8.71 1.48 31.26
C ASN A 463 -8.75 2.00 32.74
N ILE A 464 -8.22 1.24 33.66
CA ILE A 464 -8.08 1.63 35.09
C ILE A 464 -6.61 1.80 35.49
N LEU A 465 -5.78 2.25 34.54
CA LEU A 465 -4.35 2.52 34.75
C LEU A 465 -4.16 3.71 35.68
N SER A 466 -3.21 3.63 36.61
CA SER A 466 -2.92 4.62 37.62
C SER A 466 -1.45 5.05 37.63
N GLY A 467 -1.08 5.96 38.50
CA GLY A 467 0.29 6.46 38.61
C GLY A 467 0.61 7.56 37.60
N HIS A 468 1.87 7.86 37.40
CA HIS A 468 2.34 8.95 36.55
C HIS A 468 2.51 8.52 35.08
N ILE A 469 2.41 9.48 34.18
CA ILE A 469 2.82 9.28 32.78
C ILE A 469 4.35 9.26 32.75
N PRO A 470 5.00 8.12 32.39
CA PRO A 470 6.46 8.02 32.46
C PRO A 470 7.17 8.88 31.41
N ASP A 471 8.27 9.55 31.81
CA ASP A 471 9.05 10.43 30.93
C ASP A 471 9.69 9.72 29.72
N TYR A 472 9.97 8.41 29.82
CA TYR A 472 10.53 7.67 28.69
C TYR A 472 9.63 7.69 27.44
N LEU A 473 8.30 7.86 27.62
CA LEU A 473 7.36 7.95 26.49
C LEU A 473 7.66 9.16 25.60
N THR A 474 8.18 10.24 26.13
CA THR A 474 8.59 11.41 25.34
C THR A 474 9.87 11.18 24.55
N LYS A 475 10.64 10.15 24.92
CA LYS A 475 11.92 9.77 24.28
C LYS A 475 11.77 8.67 23.23
N MET A 476 10.57 8.08 23.10
CA MET A 476 10.27 7.07 22.07
C MET A 476 10.24 7.75 20.69
N SER A 477 11.31 7.59 19.93
CA SER A 477 11.53 8.34 18.67
C SER A 477 10.56 7.98 17.55
N GLY A 478 9.99 6.79 17.59
CA GLY A 478 8.97 6.32 16.63
C GLY A 478 7.57 6.89 16.90
N LEU A 479 7.30 7.33 18.12
CA LEU A 479 5.95 7.66 18.56
C LEU A 479 5.39 8.86 17.81
N THR A 480 4.27 8.68 17.13
CA THR A 480 3.52 9.71 16.41
C THR A 480 2.17 9.99 17.07
N GLN A 481 1.62 9.00 17.80
CA GLN A 481 0.36 9.13 18.50
C GLN A 481 0.37 8.42 19.85
N ILE A 482 -0.11 9.11 20.89
CA ILE A 482 -0.31 8.55 22.23
C ILE A 482 -1.69 8.90 22.75
N ILE A 483 -2.46 7.89 23.16
CA ILE A 483 -3.82 8.03 23.67
C ILE A 483 -3.90 7.34 25.03
N LEU A 484 -3.96 8.14 26.10
CA LEU A 484 -4.07 7.68 27.48
C LEU A 484 -5.38 8.14 28.16
N ALA A 485 -6.34 8.63 27.35
CA ALA A 485 -7.58 9.22 27.82
C ALA A 485 -8.42 8.24 28.67
N ASN A 486 -9.18 8.79 29.65
CA ASN A 486 -10.10 8.02 30.48
C ASN A 486 -9.42 6.86 31.22
N ASN A 487 -8.44 7.20 32.06
CA ASN A 487 -7.78 6.34 33.04
C ASN A 487 -7.78 7.02 34.42
N GLN A 488 -7.02 6.50 35.37
CA GLN A 488 -6.80 7.05 36.71
C GLN A 488 -5.39 7.64 36.87
N LEU A 489 -4.80 8.14 35.77
CA LEU A 489 -3.46 8.70 35.79
C LEU A 489 -3.40 10.03 36.53
N SER A 490 -2.26 10.32 37.14
CA SER A 490 -2.03 11.47 37.98
C SER A 490 -0.63 12.08 37.77
N GLY A 491 -0.41 13.27 38.36
CA GLY A 491 0.88 13.96 38.28
C GLY A 491 1.05 14.83 37.05
N LEU A 492 2.26 15.37 36.90
CA LEU A 492 2.57 16.29 35.81
C LEU A 492 2.59 15.56 34.47
N VAL A 493 1.94 16.12 33.44
CA VAL A 493 1.99 15.59 32.07
C VAL A 493 3.35 15.96 31.47
N PRO A 494 4.14 14.97 31.03
CA PRO A 494 5.41 15.24 30.34
C PRO A 494 5.20 16.01 29.03
N THR A 495 6.17 16.84 28.66
CA THR A 495 6.09 17.60 27.40
C THR A 495 6.48 16.70 26.22
N PHE A 496 5.50 16.33 25.42
CA PHE A 496 5.74 15.57 24.18
C PHE A 496 6.19 16.49 23.04
N PRO A 497 7.01 15.98 22.11
CA PRO A 497 7.34 16.69 20.89
C PRO A 497 6.07 17.12 20.11
N SER A 498 6.11 18.25 19.41
CA SER A 498 4.96 18.82 18.70
C SER A 498 4.39 17.92 17.59
N TYR A 499 5.20 17.01 17.08
CA TYR A 499 4.78 16.04 16.05
C TYR A 499 4.02 14.83 16.64
N VAL A 500 4.00 14.66 17.97
CA VAL A 500 3.27 13.57 18.65
C VAL A 500 1.86 14.05 18.95
N SER A 501 0.88 13.44 18.29
CA SER A 501 -0.54 13.64 18.64
C SER A 501 -0.83 12.99 19.99
N SER A 502 -1.30 13.76 20.98
CA SER A 502 -1.51 13.27 22.33
C SER A 502 -2.93 13.52 22.83
N ASN A 503 -3.53 12.54 23.51
CA ASN A 503 -4.83 12.67 24.16
C ASN A 503 -4.80 12.08 25.57
N PHE A 504 -4.90 12.96 26.59
CA PHE A 504 -4.86 12.62 28.01
C PHE A 504 -6.16 12.94 28.75
N ARG A 505 -7.23 13.31 28.01
CA ARG A 505 -8.52 13.74 28.60
C ARG A 505 -9.12 12.65 29.50
N GLY A 506 -9.90 13.06 30.53
CA GLY A 506 -10.59 12.11 31.39
C GLY A 506 -9.73 11.48 32.50
N ASN A 507 -8.50 11.96 32.72
CA ASN A 507 -7.65 11.63 33.87
C ASN A 507 -7.70 12.77 34.86
N LYS A 508 -8.49 12.63 35.93
CA LYS A 508 -8.78 13.72 36.91
C LYS A 508 -7.53 14.16 37.71
N GLY A 509 -6.52 13.30 37.81
CA GLY A 509 -5.29 13.55 38.57
C GLY A 509 -4.14 14.19 37.79
N LEU A 510 -4.29 14.45 36.49
CA LEU A 510 -3.24 15.04 35.69
C LEU A 510 -3.16 16.56 35.82
N ILE A 511 -1.93 17.06 35.91
CA ILE A 511 -1.57 18.47 35.94
C ILE A 511 -0.90 18.83 34.61
N PHE A 512 -1.51 19.73 33.85
CA PHE A 512 -0.93 20.18 32.59
C PHE A 512 0.04 21.34 32.84
N PRO A 513 1.24 21.34 32.20
CA PRO A 513 2.14 22.47 32.30
C PRO A 513 1.47 23.73 31.71
N PRO A 514 1.72 24.92 32.28
CA PRO A 514 1.15 26.15 31.76
C PRO A 514 1.60 26.37 30.31
N PRO A 515 0.76 26.94 29.43
CA PRO A 515 1.12 27.23 28.07
C PRO A 515 2.32 28.18 28.06
N LYS A 516 3.34 27.88 27.22
CA LYS A 516 4.49 28.79 27.04
C LYS A 516 3.97 30.13 26.55
N PRO A 517 4.37 31.27 27.18
CA PRO A 517 3.93 32.58 26.73
C PRO A 517 4.40 32.81 25.30
N GLY A 518 3.52 33.26 24.42
CA GLY A 518 3.84 33.67 23.06
C GLY A 518 4.79 34.90 23.10
N PRO A 519 5.54 35.18 22.02
CA PRO A 519 6.61 36.18 22.00
C PRO A 519 6.18 37.65 22.14
N ASN A 520 4.94 37.95 22.48
CA ASN A 520 4.40 39.31 22.68
C ASN A 520 3.50 39.44 23.91
N SER A 521 4.05 39.28 25.10
CA SER A 521 3.42 39.82 26.32
C SER A 521 4.49 40.42 27.22
N GLN A 522 4.47 41.75 27.33
CA GLN A 522 5.29 42.49 28.31
C GLN A 522 4.83 42.14 29.74
N PRO A 523 5.76 41.93 30.68
CA PRO A 523 5.39 41.59 32.05
C PRO A 523 4.99 42.85 32.84
N MET A 524 3.78 42.80 33.42
CA MET A 524 3.47 43.71 34.57
C MET A 524 4.24 43.28 35.80
N PRO A 525 4.73 44.20 36.65
CA PRO A 525 5.50 43.86 37.83
C PRO A 525 4.59 43.39 38.98
N SER A 526 4.71 42.16 39.39
CA SER A 526 4.12 41.64 40.61
C SER A 526 5.12 41.66 41.77
N LYS A 527 4.66 42.14 42.90
CA LYS A 527 5.41 42.26 44.19
C LYS A 527 5.84 40.86 44.68
N ARG A 528 7.14 40.74 45.02
CA ARG A 528 7.72 39.56 45.65
C ARG A 528 7.20 39.40 47.10
N ILE A 529 6.69 38.20 47.38
CA ILE A 529 6.63 37.67 48.77
C ILE A 529 7.60 36.48 48.77
N LEU A 530 8.73 36.64 49.44
CA LEU A 530 9.68 35.57 49.69
C LEU A 530 9.11 34.63 50.74
N SER A 531 8.91 33.35 50.42
CA SER A 531 8.60 32.33 51.41
C SER A 531 9.84 31.61 51.91
N VAL A 532 9.89 31.30 53.16
CA VAL A 532 11.00 30.79 53.97
C VAL A 532 11.48 29.37 53.56
N ALA A 533 10.86 28.73 52.57
CA ALA A 533 11.17 27.38 52.12
C ALA A 533 12.47 27.23 51.26
N VAL A 534 13.07 28.36 50.82
CA VAL A 534 14.25 28.31 49.94
C VAL A 534 15.56 28.16 50.71
N VAL A 535 15.57 28.47 52.01
CA VAL A 535 16.81 28.47 52.80
C VAL A 535 17.18 27.05 53.30
N ILE A 536 16.26 26.09 53.33
CA ILE A 536 16.54 24.72 53.78
C ILE A 536 17.04 23.81 52.64
N GLY A 537 16.78 24.17 51.39
CA GLY A 537 17.17 23.37 50.19
C GLY A 537 18.67 23.44 49.87
N ILE A 538 19.37 24.51 50.28
CA ILE A 538 20.80 24.74 49.92
C ILE A 538 21.77 23.97 50.81
N ALA A 539 21.34 23.62 52.02
CA ALA A 539 22.21 22.95 53.01
C ALA A 539 22.34 21.41 52.76
N LEU A 540 21.41 20.79 52.00
CA LEU A 540 21.43 19.35 51.74
C LEU A 540 22.13 18.98 50.39
N ALA A 541 22.36 19.93 49.51
CA ALA A 541 23.04 19.71 48.24
C ALA A 541 24.60 19.65 48.37
N GLY A 542 25.20 20.13 49.46
CA GLY A 542 26.63 20.16 49.65
C GLY A 542 27.26 18.82 50.07
N PHE A 543 26.47 17.91 50.66
CA PHE A 543 26.98 16.62 51.16
C PHE A 543 26.96 15.48 50.14
N GLY A 544 26.17 15.62 49.07
CA GLY A 544 26.07 14.61 47.99
C GLY A 544 27.18 14.67 46.94
N ALA A 545 27.82 15.83 46.82
CA ALA A 545 28.83 16.04 45.73
C ALA A 545 30.24 15.48 46.07
N ALA A 546 30.54 15.24 47.39
CA ALA A 546 31.84 14.73 47.82
C ALA A 546 32.00 13.20 47.68
N LEU A 547 30.92 12.43 47.52
CA LEU A 547 30.96 10.97 47.50
C LEU A 547 31.06 10.39 46.08
N ILE A 548 30.87 11.21 45.05
CA ILE A 548 30.87 10.79 43.61
C ILE A 548 32.25 10.91 42.98
N LEU A 549 33.21 11.58 43.62
CA LEU A 549 34.55 11.81 43.06
C LEU A 549 35.59 10.71 43.29
N PHE A 550 35.25 9.60 44.00
CA PHE A 550 36.26 8.60 44.36
C PHE A 550 36.01 7.16 43.85
N ILE A 551 34.98 6.92 43.03
CA ILE A 551 34.77 5.57 42.50
C ILE A 551 34.77 5.61 40.97
N THR A 552 35.90 5.28 40.41
CA THR A 552 36.24 4.56 39.17
C THR A 552 36.41 5.32 37.85
N PRO A 553 37.65 5.45 37.35
CA PRO A 553 37.98 5.64 35.95
C PRO A 553 37.92 4.32 35.11
N SER A 554 37.66 3.17 35.72
CA SER A 554 37.78 1.87 35.01
C SER A 554 36.49 1.31 34.42
N ILE A 555 35.32 1.82 34.77
CA ILE A 555 34.06 1.34 34.21
C ILE A 555 33.55 2.22 33.04
N TRP A 556 34.17 3.38 32.85
CA TRP A 556 33.79 4.34 31.79
C TRP A 556 34.27 3.95 30.38
N LYS A 557 35.16 2.98 30.24
CA LYS A 557 35.74 2.60 28.95
C LYS A 557 35.03 1.49 28.21
N THR A 558 34.03 0.84 28.81
CA THR A 558 33.34 -0.34 28.22
C THR A 558 31.86 -0.09 27.86
N TYR A 559 31.30 1.05 28.21
CA TYR A 559 29.87 1.34 27.99
C TYR A 559 29.58 2.45 26.99
N TYR A 560 30.60 3.07 26.36
CA TYR A 560 30.40 4.18 25.39
C TYR A 560 30.76 3.77 23.95
N HIS A 561 30.07 2.81 23.40
CA HIS A 561 30.06 2.60 21.95
C HIS A 561 28.65 2.41 21.34
N PHE A 562 27.60 2.73 22.09
CA PHE A 562 26.22 2.89 21.55
C PHE A 562 25.52 4.01 22.36
N GLY A 563 25.92 5.23 22.12
CA GLY A 563 25.29 6.43 22.70
C GLY A 563 25.02 7.40 21.57
N GLU A 564 23.75 7.75 21.39
CA GLU A 564 23.34 8.89 20.58
C GLU A 564 24.21 10.10 20.87
N ASN A 565 24.83 10.66 19.85
CA ASN A 565 25.58 11.91 19.96
C ASN A 565 24.65 13.01 20.48
N ALA A 566 24.89 13.45 21.71
CA ALA A 566 24.41 14.72 22.21
C ALA A 566 24.82 15.81 21.20
N SER A 567 23.88 16.66 20.84
CA SER A 567 24.05 17.79 19.93
C SER A 567 25.34 18.54 20.19
N SER A 568 26.31 18.32 19.31
CA SER A 568 27.43 19.26 19.18
C SER A 568 26.83 20.59 18.68
N SER A 569 27.08 21.69 19.38
CA SER A 569 26.65 23.04 19.01
C SER A 569 27.31 23.60 17.75
N GLN A 570 28.07 22.78 17.02
CA GLN A 570 28.66 23.16 15.75
C GLN A 570 27.86 22.65 14.56
N PRO A 571 27.62 23.48 13.53
CA PRO A 571 26.89 23.05 12.33
C PRO A 571 27.63 21.92 11.61
N PRO A 572 26.90 20.96 11.01
CA PRO A 572 27.50 19.84 10.28
C PRO A 572 28.46 20.34 9.20
N GLN A 573 29.67 19.79 9.18
CA GLN A 573 30.67 20.20 8.19
C GLN A 573 30.35 19.62 6.83
N VAL A 574 30.14 20.47 5.82
CA VAL A 574 29.88 20.08 4.44
C VAL A 574 31.12 19.46 3.81
N VAL A 575 31.05 18.20 3.43
CA VAL A 575 32.11 17.49 2.68
C VAL A 575 31.93 17.68 1.18
N CYS A 576 30.69 17.60 0.69
CA CYS A 576 30.33 17.78 -0.73
C CYS A 576 28.94 18.40 -0.84
N GLY A 577 28.77 19.40 -1.70
CA GLY A 577 27.49 19.98 -2.04
C GLY A 577 27.35 20.08 -3.56
N LYS A 578 26.21 19.63 -4.11
CA LYS A 578 25.94 19.64 -5.55
C LYS A 578 24.56 20.17 -5.87
N LEU A 579 24.49 21.08 -6.84
CA LEU A 579 23.24 21.56 -7.44
C LEU A 579 22.81 20.61 -8.55
N LEU A 580 21.52 20.29 -8.62
CA LEU A 580 20.97 19.31 -9.57
C LEU A 580 20.29 19.96 -10.78
N MET A 581 19.90 21.24 -10.66
CA MET A 581 19.21 21.97 -11.73
C MET A 581 20.13 23.01 -12.40
N ALA A 582 19.97 23.14 -13.72
CA ALA A 582 20.67 24.16 -14.52
C ALA A 582 20.10 25.59 -14.32
N ASN A 583 19.02 25.75 -13.54
CA ASN A 583 18.33 27.04 -13.38
C ASN A 583 19.17 28.01 -12.55
N GLY A 584 19.59 29.14 -13.17
CA GLY A 584 20.49 30.12 -12.56
C GLY A 584 19.98 30.74 -11.26
N PHE A 585 18.68 30.84 -11.04
CA PHE A 585 18.06 31.41 -9.84
C PHE A 585 18.44 30.65 -8.57
N HIS A 586 18.26 29.33 -8.55
CA HIS A 586 18.60 28.52 -7.37
C HIS A 586 20.10 28.41 -7.13
N LYS A 587 20.90 28.53 -8.18
CA LYS A 587 22.38 28.52 -8.08
C LYS A 587 22.95 29.67 -7.24
N SER A 588 22.34 30.84 -7.32
CA SER A 588 22.74 32.01 -6.54
C SER A 588 22.08 32.08 -5.15
N CYS A 589 21.03 31.31 -4.90
CA CYS A 589 20.24 31.44 -3.69
C CYS A 589 20.53 30.37 -2.63
N ILE A 590 21.03 29.16 -2.99
CA ILE A 590 21.31 28.08 -2.02
C ILE A 590 22.71 28.25 -1.43
N ASP A 591 22.73 28.57 -0.14
CA ASP A 591 23.96 28.58 0.68
C ASP A 591 23.98 27.34 1.58
N PHE A 592 24.85 26.35 1.25
CA PHE A 592 24.95 25.10 1.99
C PHE A 592 25.38 25.29 3.45
N LYS A 593 26.29 26.27 3.71
CA LYS A 593 26.77 26.55 5.06
C LYS A 593 25.63 27.10 5.93
N LYS A 594 24.91 28.07 5.41
CA LYS A 594 23.74 28.65 6.10
C LYS A 594 22.63 27.65 6.34
N ALA A 595 22.42 26.74 5.39
CA ALA A 595 21.47 25.65 5.57
C ALA A 595 21.88 24.68 6.69
N MET A 596 23.18 24.38 6.82
CA MET A 596 23.68 23.52 7.89
C MET A 596 23.61 24.20 9.27
N GLU A 597 23.71 25.52 9.35
CA GLU A 597 23.40 26.27 10.57
C GLU A 597 21.90 26.12 10.93
N ALA A 598 21.00 26.22 9.94
CA ALA A 598 19.56 26.10 10.19
C ALA A 598 19.13 24.70 10.69
N VAL A 599 19.80 23.61 10.28
CA VAL A 599 19.44 22.25 10.73
C VAL A 599 19.92 21.92 12.14
N THR A 600 20.77 22.72 12.77
CA THR A 600 21.15 22.58 14.17
C THR A 600 20.05 23.05 15.13
N GLU A 601 19.18 23.94 14.64
CA GLU A 601 18.11 24.54 15.45
C GLU A 601 16.87 23.65 15.42
N THR A 602 16.47 23.09 16.54
CA THR A 602 15.26 22.25 16.66
C THR A 602 13.98 23.01 16.34
N SER A 603 13.96 24.33 16.51
CA SER A 603 12.86 25.24 16.15
C SER A 603 12.55 25.28 14.66
N ASN A 604 13.55 24.94 13.83
CA ASN A 604 13.41 24.90 12.36
C ASN A 604 12.84 23.57 11.84
N ILE A 605 12.61 22.59 12.70
CA ILE A 605 11.99 21.32 12.29
C ILE A 605 10.52 21.58 11.91
N VAL A 606 10.22 21.32 10.65
CA VAL A 606 8.87 21.45 10.08
C VAL A 606 8.12 20.14 10.20
N LEU A 607 8.78 19.01 9.90
CA LEU A 607 8.19 17.68 9.89
C LEU A 607 9.27 16.66 10.25
N LYS A 608 8.87 15.64 11.02
CA LYS A 608 9.69 14.45 11.26
C LYS A 608 8.88 13.23 10.87
N THR A 609 9.42 12.43 9.95
CA THR A 609 8.90 11.11 9.58
C THR A 609 9.88 10.03 10.07
N LYS A 610 9.49 8.77 9.94
CA LYS A 610 10.39 7.64 10.23
C LYS A 610 11.65 7.66 9.34
N LEU A 611 11.49 8.09 8.11
CA LEU A 611 12.53 8.04 7.08
C LEU A 611 13.38 9.31 7.03
N SER A 612 12.84 10.45 7.47
CA SER A 612 13.44 11.75 7.23
C SER A 612 13.06 12.79 8.27
N THR A 613 13.92 13.80 8.42
CA THR A 613 13.63 15.00 9.21
C THR A 613 13.74 16.23 8.30
N TYR A 614 12.71 17.06 8.30
CA TYR A 614 12.58 18.23 7.45
C TYR A 614 12.78 19.53 8.22
N TYR A 615 13.60 20.41 7.72
CA TYR A 615 13.94 21.71 8.33
C TYR A 615 13.59 22.84 7.37
N LYS A 616 13.12 23.94 7.91
CA LYS A 616 13.04 25.22 7.18
C LYS A 616 14.38 25.93 7.25
N ALA A 617 15.00 26.21 6.11
CA ALA A 617 16.23 26.98 6.03
C ALA A 617 15.97 28.28 5.28
N ALA A 618 16.08 29.42 5.98
CA ALA A 618 16.02 30.76 5.38
C ALA A 618 17.42 31.14 4.89
N MET A 619 17.53 31.57 3.63
CA MET A 619 18.77 31.99 2.99
C MET A 619 18.99 33.50 3.11
N PRO A 620 20.22 33.98 3.01
CA PRO A 620 20.52 35.43 3.00
C PRO A 620 19.79 36.17 1.86
N SER A 621 19.48 35.48 0.78
CA SER A 621 18.72 36.04 -0.37
C SER A 621 17.23 36.30 -0.05
N GLY A 622 16.74 35.95 1.15
CA GLY A 622 15.33 35.98 1.52
C GLY A 622 14.52 34.76 1.08
N ALA A 623 15.08 33.87 0.25
CA ALA A 623 14.46 32.61 -0.15
C ALA A 623 14.46 31.61 1.00
N SER A 624 13.37 30.82 1.13
CA SER A 624 13.31 29.70 2.08
C SER A 624 13.34 28.37 1.32
N TYR A 625 14.09 27.42 1.86
CA TYR A 625 14.17 26.05 1.33
C TYR A 625 13.73 25.05 2.39
N LEU A 626 13.20 23.94 1.94
CA LEU A 626 12.95 22.77 2.77
C LEU A 626 14.19 21.87 2.67
N VAL A 627 14.88 21.69 3.79
CA VAL A 627 16.08 20.86 3.90
C VAL A 627 15.70 19.55 4.57
N LYS A 628 15.86 18.45 3.85
CA LYS A 628 15.50 17.11 4.28
C LYS A 628 16.76 16.34 4.67
N ARG A 629 16.86 15.90 5.93
CA ARG A 629 17.87 14.97 6.40
C ARG A 629 17.35 13.55 6.30
N LEU A 630 18.09 12.65 5.68
CA LEU A 630 17.76 11.23 5.61
C LEU A 630 18.21 10.53 6.90
N ASN A 631 17.29 9.83 7.57
CA ASN A 631 17.56 9.17 8.85
C ASN A 631 18.45 7.91 8.72
N TYR A 632 18.69 7.42 7.50
CA TYR A 632 19.53 6.26 7.16
C TYR A 632 20.84 6.66 6.46
N SER A 633 21.33 7.84 6.74
CA SER A 633 22.50 8.46 6.06
C SER A 633 23.76 7.59 6.07
N TYR A 634 24.02 6.83 7.14
CA TYR A 634 25.22 5.99 7.25
C TYR A 634 25.30 4.90 6.15
N LYS A 635 24.18 4.26 5.79
CA LYS A 635 24.14 3.30 4.69
C LYS A 635 24.41 3.96 3.34
N ILE A 636 23.84 5.15 3.13
CA ILE A 636 23.96 5.90 1.89
C ILE A 636 25.41 6.39 1.70
N ILE A 637 26.07 6.86 2.75
CA ILE A 637 27.47 7.31 2.70
C ILE A 637 28.41 6.14 2.34
N GLN A 638 28.20 4.96 2.93
CA GLN A 638 28.94 3.75 2.56
C GLN A 638 28.76 3.36 1.09
N PHE A 639 27.54 3.46 0.54
CA PHE A 639 27.26 3.17 -0.87
C PHE A 639 27.89 4.21 -1.80
N GLU A 640 27.91 5.49 -1.42
CA GLU A 640 28.53 6.53 -2.24
C GLU A 640 30.04 6.35 -2.34
N GLN A 641 30.73 6.03 -1.23
CA GLN A 641 32.16 5.74 -1.22
C GLN A 641 32.55 4.56 -2.10
N ASN A 642 31.69 3.52 -2.18
CA ASN A 642 31.97 2.29 -2.89
C ASN A 642 31.54 2.29 -4.37
N SER A 643 30.53 3.07 -4.77
CA SER A 643 29.91 2.95 -6.10
C SER A 643 29.42 4.24 -6.76
N GLY A 644 29.43 5.38 -6.07
CA GLY A 644 28.82 6.64 -6.57
C GLY A 644 27.34 6.53 -6.94
N ARG A 645 26.62 5.59 -6.33
CA ARG A 645 25.21 5.25 -6.68
C ARG A 645 24.25 6.35 -6.26
N PHE A 646 24.46 6.92 -5.08
CA PHE A 646 23.61 7.96 -4.52
C PHE A 646 23.52 9.19 -5.43
N GLY A 647 24.68 9.74 -5.82
CA GLY A 647 24.73 10.92 -6.67
C GLY A 647 24.02 10.72 -8.01
N ARG A 648 24.19 9.55 -8.64
CA ARG A 648 23.50 9.22 -9.91
C ARG A 648 21.98 9.11 -9.74
N GLU A 649 21.51 8.51 -8.65
CA GLU A 649 20.09 8.36 -8.41
C GLU A 649 19.41 9.69 -8.09
N VAL A 650 20.03 10.53 -7.25
CA VAL A 650 19.51 11.86 -6.93
C VAL A 650 19.51 12.78 -8.16
N GLU A 651 20.51 12.67 -9.03
CA GLU A 651 20.53 13.38 -10.32
C GLU A 651 19.39 12.92 -11.24
N ARG A 652 19.11 11.63 -11.27
CA ARG A 652 17.97 11.07 -12.02
C ARG A 652 16.64 11.65 -11.52
N LEU A 653 16.47 11.71 -10.20
CA LEU A 653 15.26 12.26 -9.58
C LEU A 653 15.13 13.77 -9.78
N GLY A 654 16.25 14.51 -9.75
CA GLY A 654 16.26 15.95 -10.03
C GLY A 654 15.84 16.33 -11.46
N LYS A 655 15.90 15.39 -12.39
CA LYS A 655 15.45 15.57 -13.79
C LYS A 655 13.97 15.27 -14.02
N LEU A 656 13.24 14.77 -12.99
CA LEU A 656 11.81 14.52 -13.12
C LEU A 656 11.06 15.85 -13.31
N SER A 657 10.23 15.94 -14.34
CA SER A 657 9.42 17.12 -14.64
C SER A 657 7.94 16.76 -14.47
N ASN A 658 7.41 17.00 -13.27
CA ASN A 658 5.99 16.86 -12.97
C ASN A 658 5.62 17.85 -11.84
N SER A 659 4.55 18.62 -12.04
CA SER A 659 4.10 19.66 -11.10
C SER A 659 3.66 19.12 -9.73
N ASN A 660 3.27 17.85 -9.64
CA ASN A 660 2.72 17.20 -8.45
C ASN A 660 3.75 16.34 -7.70
N ILE A 661 5.04 16.51 -8.01
CA ILE A 661 6.15 15.80 -7.36
C ILE A 661 7.14 16.79 -6.79
N MET A 662 7.67 16.50 -5.60
CA MET A 662 8.79 17.23 -5.03
C MET A 662 10.10 16.70 -5.62
N THR A 663 10.72 17.48 -6.49
CA THR A 663 12.03 17.14 -7.07
C THR A 663 13.15 17.79 -6.28
N PRO A 664 14.24 17.08 -5.94
CA PRO A 664 15.38 17.68 -5.25
C PRO A 664 16.09 18.69 -6.15
N LEU A 665 16.39 19.86 -5.59
CA LEU A 665 17.13 20.97 -6.24
C LEU A 665 18.64 20.85 -6.07
N ALA A 666 19.06 20.35 -4.91
CA ALA A 666 20.46 20.17 -4.52
C ALA A 666 20.58 19.06 -3.48
N TYR A 667 21.77 18.58 -3.26
CA TYR A 667 22.09 17.76 -2.08
C TYR A 667 23.43 18.17 -1.47
N THR A 668 23.60 17.83 -0.20
CA THR A 668 24.89 17.92 0.48
C THR A 668 25.17 16.69 1.33
N LEU A 669 26.42 16.29 1.34
CA LEU A 669 26.96 15.24 2.18
C LEU A 669 27.79 15.87 3.29
N THR A 670 27.57 15.42 4.50
CA THR A 670 28.40 15.70 5.66
C THR A 670 29.11 14.41 6.08
N VAL A 671 29.92 14.43 7.11
CA VAL A 671 30.66 13.25 7.59
C VAL A 671 29.66 12.12 8.00
N ASP A 672 28.53 12.49 8.53
CA ASP A 672 27.57 11.58 9.19
C ASP A 672 26.15 11.60 8.60
N SER A 673 25.83 12.57 7.75
CA SER A 673 24.45 12.80 7.30
C SER A 673 24.36 13.23 5.85
N VAL A 674 23.21 12.93 5.26
CA VAL A 674 22.83 13.30 3.88
C VAL A 674 21.66 14.25 3.93
N TYR A 675 21.74 15.37 3.22
CA TYR A 675 20.71 16.40 3.14
C TYR A 675 20.32 16.67 1.69
N LEU A 676 18.99 16.73 1.45
CA LEU A 676 18.38 17.09 0.17
C LEU A 676 17.65 18.42 0.30
N PHE A 677 17.70 19.24 -0.75
CA PHE A 677 17.12 20.59 -0.77
C PHE A 677 15.93 20.61 -1.72
N TYR A 678 14.82 21.18 -1.26
CA TYR A 678 13.59 21.34 -2.02
C TYR A 678 13.04 22.76 -1.92
N GLU A 679 12.14 23.14 -2.84
CA GLU A 679 11.37 24.37 -2.72
C GLU A 679 10.50 24.30 -1.45
N PHE A 680 10.47 25.37 -0.66
CA PHE A 680 9.67 25.39 0.59
C PHE A 680 8.17 25.44 0.27
N PRO A 681 7.34 24.52 0.80
CA PRO A 681 5.92 24.50 0.57
C PRO A 681 5.21 25.51 1.50
N PRO A 682 4.70 26.64 1.00
CA PRO A 682 4.17 27.70 1.85
C PRO A 682 2.86 27.35 2.54
N ALA A 683 2.10 26.38 2.02
CA ALA A 683 0.83 25.93 2.60
C ALA A 683 0.98 24.69 3.52
N GLY A 684 2.21 24.27 3.85
CA GLY A 684 2.48 23.17 4.76
C GLY A 684 2.15 21.79 4.21
N THR A 685 1.74 20.85 5.06
CA THR A 685 1.35 19.49 4.69
C THR A 685 -0.15 19.38 4.50
N LEU A 686 -0.58 18.36 3.76
CA LEU A 686 -2.01 18.03 3.64
C LEU A 686 -2.61 17.65 5.00
N TYR A 687 -1.83 16.98 5.86
CA TYR A 687 -2.25 16.62 7.21
C TYR A 687 -2.61 17.86 8.05
N GLU A 688 -1.75 18.88 8.03
CA GLU A 688 -1.99 20.15 8.73
C GLU A 688 -3.24 20.86 8.19
N ALA A 689 -3.41 20.89 6.88
CA ALA A 689 -4.56 21.52 6.22
C ALA A 689 -5.89 20.81 6.51
N LEU A 690 -5.88 19.49 6.77
CA LEU A 690 -7.08 18.71 7.07
C LEU A 690 -7.44 18.65 8.56
N HIS A 691 -6.43 18.58 9.45
CA HIS A 691 -6.63 18.14 10.83
C HIS A 691 -6.22 19.14 11.91
N HIS A 692 -5.53 20.26 11.59
CA HIS A 692 -5.19 21.29 12.57
C HIS A 692 -6.37 22.22 12.84
N HIS A 693 -6.69 22.42 14.12
CA HIS A 693 -7.71 23.38 14.56
C HIS A 693 -7.22 24.80 14.28
N GLY A 694 -7.90 25.52 13.38
CA GLY A 694 -7.60 26.92 13.04
C GLY A 694 -7.17 27.18 11.60
N SER A 695 -6.90 26.15 10.80
CA SER A 695 -6.74 26.29 9.35
C SER A 695 -8.09 26.56 8.69
N SER A 696 -8.14 27.44 7.68
CA SER A 696 -9.31 27.61 6.81
C SER A 696 -9.72 26.23 6.28
N LYS A 697 -10.94 25.79 6.57
CA LYS A 697 -11.44 24.48 6.13
C LYS A 697 -11.31 24.38 4.62
N LEU A 698 -10.54 23.40 4.14
CA LEU A 698 -10.47 23.08 2.71
C LEU A 698 -11.89 22.79 2.20
N ASP A 699 -12.37 23.55 1.24
CA ASP A 699 -13.62 23.28 0.56
C ASP A 699 -13.53 22.03 -0.32
N TRP A 700 -14.67 21.49 -0.77
CA TRP A 700 -14.65 20.27 -1.59
C TRP A 700 -13.88 20.46 -2.91
N GLY A 701 -13.99 21.61 -3.56
CA GLY A 701 -13.26 21.88 -4.81
C GLY A 701 -11.74 21.79 -4.64
N SER A 702 -11.23 22.31 -3.53
CA SER A 702 -9.81 22.22 -3.18
C SER A 702 -9.38 20.78 -2.88
N ARG A 703 -10.18 20.03 -2.10
CA ARG A 703 -9.92 18.62 -1.80
C ARG A 703 -9.92 17.75 -3.06
N TYR A 704 -10.86 17.99 -3.95
CA TYR A 704 -10.94 17.27 -5.22
C TYR A 704 -9.76 17.59 -6.14
N SER A 705 -9.32 18.85 -6.20
CA SER A 705 -8.12 19.25 -6.93
C SER A 705 -6.86 18.57 -6.37
N ILE A 706 -6.76 18.47 -5.03
CA ILE A 706 -5.67 17.74 -4.36
C ILE A 706 -5.72 16.26 -4.74
N ALA A 707 -6.90 15.62 -4.70
CA ALA A 707 -7.04 14.21 -5.08
C ALA A 707 -6.55 13.94 -6.50
N ILE A 708 -6.93 14.78 -7.47
CA ILE A 708 -6.48 14.67 -8.87
C ILE A 708 -4.98 14.89 -8.97
N GLY A 709 -4.42 15.94 -8.32
CA GLY A 709 -2.99 16.24 -8.42
C GLY A 709 -2.12 15.10 -7.83
N VAL A 710 -2.51 14.53 -6.68
CA VAL A 710 -1.80 13.38 -6.11
C VAL A 710 -1.91 12.17 -7.04
N ALA A 711 -3.09 11.90 -7.61
CA ALA A 711 -3.26 10.80 -8.57
C ALA A 711 -2.40 10.99 -9.83
N GLN A 712 -2.28 12.22 -10.34
CA GLN A 712 -1.41 12.56 -11.49
C GLN A 712 0.05 12.31 -11.16
N GLY A 713 0.53 12.78 -10.00
CA GLY A 713 1.89 12.57 -9.54
C GLY A 713 2.21 11.09 -9.37
N LEU A 714 1.33 10.34 -8.72
CA LEU A 714 1.53 8.91 -8.47
C LEU A 714 1.44 8.07 -9.76
N ALA A 715 0.52 8.42 -10.67
CA ALA A 715 0.44 7.78 -11.99
C ALA A 715 1.73 8.01 -12.80
N PHE A 716 2.31 9.21 -12.74
CA PHE A 716 3.60 9.53 -13.37
C PHE A 716 4.75 8.68 -12.77
N LEU A 717 4.83 8.56 -11.44
CA LEU A 717 5.85 7.75 -10.77
C LEU A 717 5.74 6.26 -11.11
N HIS A 718 4.52 5.73 -11.23
CA HIS A 718 4.27 4.33 -11.57
C HIS A 718 4.58 3.99 -13.03
N VAL A 719 4.42 4.93 -13.96
CA VAL A 719 4.76 4.73 -15.37
C VAL A 719 6.27 4.85 -15.60
N GLY A 720 6.95 5.72 -14.84
CA GLY A 720 8.40 5.94 -14.88
C GLY A 720 8.89 6.61 -16.18
N SER A 721 9.86 7.50 -16.06
CA SER A 721 10.58 8.07 -17.21
C SER A 721 11.76 7.19 -17.69
N SER A 722 12.00 6.06 -17.03
CA SER A 722 13.05 5.10 -17.31
C SER A 722 12.65 3.72 -16.76
N SER A 723 13.17 2.69 -17.31
CA SER A 723 12.94 1.25 -17.18
C SER A 723 12.32 0.64 -15.89
N SER A 724 12.06 1.37 -14.83
CA SER A 724 11.44 0.86 -13.60
C SER A 724 10.55 1.92 -12.93
N PRO A 725 9.40 1.53 -12.32
CA PRO A 725 8.55 2.43 -11.56
C PRO A 725 9.29 2.99 -10.34
N ILE A 726 8.97 4.23 -9.96
CA ILE A 726 9.42 4.82 -8.70
C ILE A 726 8.34 4.50 -7.66
N LEU A 727 8.73 3.74 -6.64
CA LEU A 727 7.85 3.33 -5.55
C LEU A 727 8.08 4.20 -4.32
N LEU A 728 7.01 4.47 -3.60
CA LEU A 728 7.04 5.25 -2.37
C LEU A 728 7.00 4.33 -1.16
N LEU A 729 7.91 4.53 -0.22
CA LEU A 729 7.89 3.85 1.07
C LEU A 729 6.80 4.40 2.00
N ASP A 730 6.56 5.71 1.96
CA ASP A 730 5.53 6.38 2.74
C ASP A 730 4.75 7.38 1.86
N LEU A 731 3.52 7.04 1.54
CA LEU A 731 2.55 7.95 0.95
C LEU A 731 1.44 8.20 1.97
N SER A 732 1.44 9.36 2.59
CA SER A 732 0.50 9.76 3.62
C SER A 732 0.13 11.24 3.50
N SER A 733 -0.91 11.70 4.17
CA SER A 733 -1.23 13.13 4.20
C SER A 733 -0.11 13.99 4.83
N LYS A 734 0.80 13.38 5.59
CA LYS A 734 2.00 14.05 6.16
C LYS A 734 3.10 14.25 5.13
N THR A 735 3.23 13.36 4.15
CA THR A 735 4.26 13.41 3.10
C THR A 735 3.81 14.10 1.82
N ILE A 736 2.54 14.49 1.74
CA ILE A 736 1.99 15.33 0.68
C ILE A 736 2.12 16.78 1.10
N MET A 737 2.99 17.53 0.44
CA MET A 737 3.22 18.96 0.65
C MET A 737 2.29 19.80 -0.22
N LEU A 738 1.90 20.98 0.25
CA LEU A 738 1.01 21.89 -0.46
C LEU A 738 1.75 23.16 -0.89
N LYS A 739 1.88 23.35 -2.20
CA LYS A 739 2.35 24.62 -2.76
C LYS A 739 1.28 25.71 -2.62
N SER A 740 0.04 25.32 -2.80
CA SER A 740 -1.17 26.11 -2.49
C SER A 740 -2.27 25.14 -2.02
N LEU A 741 -3.40 25.67 -1.54
CA LEU A 741 -4.53 24.84 -1.08
C LEU A 741 -5.16 23.97 -2.21
N LYS A 742 -4.65 24.02 -3.44
CA LYS A 742 -5.12 23.21 -4.58
C LYS A 742 -4.00 22.47 -5.32
N GLU A 743 -2.74 22.73 -4.95
CA GLU A 743 -1.57 22.21 -5.67
C GLU A 743 -0.74 21.30 -4.75
N PRO A 744 -1.03 20.00 -4.75
CA PRO A 744 -0.26 19.03 -3.97
C PRO A 744 1.04 18.64 -4.65
N ARG A 745 2.05 18.30 -3.85
CA ARG A 745 3.32 17.72 -4.30
C ARG A 745 3.66 16.50 -3.43
N ILE A 746 3.90 15.38 -4.05
CA ILE A 746 4.29 14.13 -3.40
C ILE A 746 5.76 14.22 -2.99
N GLY A 747 6.04 14.02 -1.70
CA GLY A 747 7.39 13.90 -1.15
C GLY A 747 7.86 12.44 -1.05
N GLU A 748 9.02 12.21 -0.41
CA GLU A 748 9.62 10.88 -0.11
C GLU A 748 9.89 9.99 -1.33
N ILE A 749 10.09 10.58 -2.52
CA ILE A 749 10.24 9.85 -3.79
C ILE A 749 11.60 9.14 -3.94
N GLU A 750 12.63 9.59 -3.22
CA GLU A 750 14.01 9.09 -3.35
C GLU A 750 14.29 7.88 -2.46
N VAL A 751 13.56 7.72 -1.36
CA VAL A 751 13.98 6.86 -0.25
C VAL A 751 14.03 5.39 -0.64
N TYR A 752 13.03 4.87 -1.36
CA TYR A 752 12.99 3.46 -1.76
C TYR A 752 14.20 3.06 -2.61
N ASN A 753 14.51 3.84 -3.64
CA ASN A 753 15.59 3.54 -4.58
C ASN A 753 17.00 3.70 -3.97
N LEU A 754 17.13 4.49 -2.90
CA LEU A 754 18.40 4.67 -2.19
C LEU A 754 18.67 3.58 -1.15
N ILE A 755 17.61 2.98 -0.58
CA ILE A 755 17.72 2.02 0.52
C ILE A 755 17.61 0.57 0.02
N ALA A 756 16.89 0.33 -1.09
CA ALA A 756 16.70 -1.00 -1.67
C ALA A 756 18.05 -1.55 -2.16
N ASP A 757 18.49 -2.63 -1.54
CA ASP A 757 19.63 -3.41 -2.01
C ASP A 757 19.32 -4.04 -3.38
N ASP A 758 20.39 -4.45 -4.10
CA ASP A 758 20.33 -5.05 -5.43
C ASP A 758 19.25 -6.14 -5.53
N PRO A 759 18.27 -6.01 -6.46
CA PRO A 759 17.18 -6.99 -6.62
C PRO A 759 17.66 -8.41 -6.94
N SER A 760 18.94 -8.60 -7.30
CA SER A 760 19.55 -9.89 -7.64
C SER A 760 20.07 -10.68 -6.44
N LYS A 761 20.19 -10.06 -5.28
CA LYS A 761 20.58 -10.71 -4.04
C LYS A 761 19.43 -10.67 -3.08
N GLY A 762 18.79 -11.82 -2.83
CA GLY A 762 17.74 -11.94 -1.83
C GLY A 762 18.23 -11.35 -0.49
N THR A 763 17.73 -10.18 -0.13
CA THR A 763 18.16 -9.46 1.06
C THR A 763 17.12 -9.59 2.14
N ASP A 764 17.46 -10.36 3.16
CA ASP A 764 16.75 -10.49 4.44
C ASP A 764 16.87 -9.23 5.34
N ASN A 765 17.37 -8.09 4.83
CA ASN A 765 17.79 -6.96 5.67
C ASN A 765 16.91 -5.70 5.61
N LEU A 766 15.78 -5.69 4.87
CA LEU A 766 14.76 -4.62 5.01
C LEU A 766 13.71 -5.02 6.08
N SER A 767 14.17 -5.30 7.28
CA SER A 767 13.32 -5.67 8.43
C SER A 767 12.54 -4.50 9.05
N THR A 768 12.50 -3.34 8.39
CA THR A 768 11.74 -2.18 8.85
C THR A 768 10.58 -1.94 7.90
N VAL A 769 9.36 -2.22 8.37
CA VAL A 769 8.12 -1.79 7.69
C VAL A 769 8.20 -0.28 7.51
N ALA A 770 8.23 0.14 6.27
CA ALA A 770 8.24 1.55 5.92
C ALA A 770 6.81 2.01 5.63
N GLY A 771 6.45 3.20 6.11
CA GLY A 771 5.16 3.83 5.92
C GLY A 771 4.54 4.32 7.23
N SER A 772 3.64 5.28 7.11
CA SER A 772 2.86 5.83 8.22
C SER A 772 1.68 4.91 8.56
N VAL A 773 1.41 4.72 9.86
CA VAL A 773 0.28 3.89 10.34
C VAL A 773 -1.04 4.38 9.76
N GLY A 774 -1.88 3.43 9.38
CA GLY A 774 -3.17 3.69 8.73
C GLY A 774 -3.09 3.79 7.20
N TYR A 775 -1.89 3.97 6.62
CA TYR A 775 -1.66 3.98 5.17
C TYR A 775 -0.92 2.74 4.68
N ILE A 776 -0.40 1.94 5.60
CA ILE A 776 0.34 0.72 5.28
C ILE A 776 -0.63 -0.32 4.73
N PRO A 777 -0.42 -0.82 3.52
CA PRO A 777 -1.28 -1.85 2.97
C PRO A 777 -1.11 -3.18 3.72
N PRO A 778 -2.17 -3.97 3.87
CA PRO A 778 -2.13 -5.21 4.65
C PRO A 778 -1.04 -6.20 4.24
N GLU A 779 -0.73 -6.24 2.94
CA GLU A 779 0.30 -7.16 2.43
C GLU A 779 1.73 -6.80 2.85
N TYR A 780 2.00 -5.57 3.30
CA TYR A 780 3.34 -5.21 3.77
C TYR A 780 3.75 -5.98 5.02
N ALA A 781 2.78 -6.32 5.87
CA ALA A 781 3.05 -7.10 7.08
C ALA A 781 3.75 -8.46 6.79
N TYR A 782 3.61 -8.96 5.58
CA TYR A 782 4.12 -10.28 5.22
C TYR A 782 5.03 -10.32 3.98
N THR A 783 4.87 -9.42 3.03
CA THR A 783 5.74 -9.39 1.86
C THR A 783 7.02 -8.62 2.11
N MET A 784 7.00 -7.68 3.05
CA MET A 784 8.06 -6.68 3.27
C MET A 784 8.49 -5.97 1.98
N LYS A 785 7.64 -6.02 0.94
CA LYS A 785 7.93 -5.47 -0.39
C LYS A 785 7.01 -4.31 -0.71
N VAL A 786 7.60 -3.17 -1.04
CA VAL A 786 6.88 -2.03 -1.58
C VAL A 786 6.45 -2.35 -3.00
N THR A 787 5.18 -2.10 -3.32
CA THR A 787 4.59 -2.38 -4.63
C THR A 787 3.77 -1.20 -5.14
N MET A 788 3.52 -1.14 -6.44
CA MET A 788 2.58 -0.15 -6.99
C MET A 788 1.19 -0.30 -6.38
N ALA A 789 0.73 -1.54 -6.17
CA ALA A 789 -0.56 -1.81 -5.53
C ALA A 789 -0.60 -1.31 -4.08
N GLY A 790 0.53 -1.40 -3.36
CA GLY A 790 0.67 -0.83 -2.02
C GLY A 790 0.54 0.70 -2.02
N ASN A 791 1.16 1.38 -2.95
CA ASN A 791 1.03 2.84 -3.09
C ASN A 791 -0.41 3.25 -3.48
N VAL A 792 -1.13 2.43 -4.25
CA VAL A 792 -2.56 2.65 -4.55
C VAL A 792 -3.40 2.55 -3.28
N TYR A 793 -3.13 1.58 -2.40
CA TYR A 793 -3.81 1.48 -1.10
C TYR A 793 -3.60 2.74 -0.27
N SER A 794 -2.35 3.16 -0.09
CA SER A 794 -2.02 4.38 0.66
C SER A 794 -2.72 5.62 0.08
N PHE A 795 -2.79 5.74 -1.24
CA PHE A 795 -3.56 6.80 -1.89
C PHE A 795 -5.07 6.68 -1.63
N GLY A 796 -5.61 5.48 -1.62
CA GLY A 796 -7.01 5.23 -1.24
C GLY A 796 -7.33 5.76 0.16
N VAL A 797 -6.43 5.59 1.13
CA VAL A 797 -6.58 6.16 2.48
C VAL A 797 -6.55 7.68 2.44
N VAL A 798 -5.68 8.30 1.64
CA VAL A 798 -5.68 9.77 1.45
C VAL A 798 -7.02 10.25 0.88
N LEU A 799 -7.61 9.53 -0.07
CA LEU A 799 -8.95 9.86 -0.58
C LEU A 799 -10.03 9.79 0.51
N LEU A 800 -9.94 8.78 1.39
CA LEU A 800 -10.87 8.67 2.54
C LEU A 800 -10.71 9.83 3.51
N GLU A 801 -9.49 10.30 3.79
CA GLU A 801 -9.26 11.51 4.61
C GLU A 801 -9.84 12.77 3.95
N LEU A 802 -9.65 12.94 2.65
CA LEU A 802 -10.21 14.06 1.88
C LEU A 802 -11.74 14.08 1.91
N LEU A 803 -12.39 12.90 1.86
CA LEU A 803 -13.85 12.75 1.86
C LEU A 803 -14.46 12.94 3.26
N THR A 804 -13.81 12.42 4.29
CA THR A 804 -14.38 12.34 5.64
C THR A 804 -13.86 13.42 6.59
N GLY A 805 -12.72 14.05 6.26
CA GLY A 805 -12.02 14.95 7.17
C GLY A 805 -11.47 14.27 8.43
N LYS A 806 -11.53 12.93 8.51
CA LYS A 806 -11.02 12.15 9.63
C LYS A 806 -9.59 11.68 9.34
N PRO A 807 -8.69 11.66 10.33
CA PRO A 807 -7.34 11.17 10.14
C PRO A 807 -7.33 9.65 9.87
N ALA A 808 -6.30 9.18 9.18
CA ALA A 808 -6.13 7.77 8.79
C ALA A 808 -6.22 6.79 9.97
N VAL A 809 -5.83 7.23 11.17
CA VAL A 809 -6.03 6.52 12.43
C VAL A 809 -6.76 7.44 13.39
N SER A 810 -7.88 6.99 13.93
CA SER A 810 -8.67 7.72 14.91
C SER A 810 -9.17 6.75 15.98
N GLN A 811 -8.93 7.10 17.25
CA GLN A 811 -9.35 6.29 18.41
C GLN A 811 -8.89 4.80 18.32
N GLY A 812 -7.66 4.55 17.85
CA GLY A 812 -7.09 3.22 17.71
C GLY A 812 -7.64 2.39 16.55
N SER A 813 -8.45 2.99 15.68
CA SER A 813 -9.00 2.32 14.50
C SER A 813 -8.52 2.99 13.22
N GLU A 814 -8.14 2.19 12.24
CA GLU A 814 -7.77 2.67 10.92
C GLU A 814 -9.01 3.07 10.12
N LEU A 815 -8.97 4.26 9.54
CA LEU A 815 -10.08 4.83 8.76
C LEU A 815 -10.53 3.89 7.63
N ALA A 816 -9.59 3.29 6.91
CA ALA A 816 -9.90 2.35 5.84
C ALA A 816 -10.67 1.13 6.36
N LYS A 817 -10.20 0.51 7.44
CA LYS A 817 -10.87 -0.64 8.06
C LYS A 817 -12.26 -0.27 8.58
N LEU A 818 -12.42 0.90 9.24
CA LEU A 818 -13.70 1.38 9.72
C LEU A 818 -14.71 1.59 8.59
N ILE A 819 -14.28 2.21 7.49
CA ILE A 819 -15.17 2.50 6.38
C ILE A 819 -15.53 1.23 5.61
N VAL A 820 -14.59 0.33 5.41
CA VAL A 820 -14.83 -0.97 4.76
C VAL A 820 -15.76 -1.83 5.62
N SER A 821 -15.57 -1.88 6.94
CA SER A 821 -16.40 -2.69 7.85
C SER A 821 -17.81 -2.13 8.04
N SER A 822 -18.01 -0.81 7.99
CA SER A 822 -19.34 -0.18 8.19
C SER A 822 -20.30 -0.35 7.02
N LYS A 823 -19.93 -1.08 5.95
CA LYS A 823 -20.62 -1.00 4.65
C LYS A 823 -20.83 -2.29 3.92
N SER A 824 -21.63 -3.12 4.47
CA SER A 824 -22.40 -4.05 3.64
C SER A 824 -23.55 -3.28 2.93
N GLY A 825 -23.31 -2.80 1.70
CA GLY A 825 -24.36 -2.74 0.67
C GLY A 825 -25.26 -1.51 0.51
N GLU A 826 -25.25 -0.45 1.32
CA GLU A 826 -26.18 0.67 1.14
C GLU A 826 -25.47 1.99 0.83
N GLU A 827 -25.52 2.45 -0.42
CA GLU A 827 -25.08 3.79 -0.84
C GLU A 827 -25.74 4.92 -0.03
N ASN A 828 -26.92 4.68 0.52
CA ASN A 828 -27.67 5.65 1.33
C ASN A 828 -26.99 5.97 2.67
N LYS A 829 -26.20 5.05 3.22
CA LYS A 829 -25.45 5.26 4.49
C LYS A 829 -24.14 6.04 4.33
N TRP A 830 -23.64 6.20 3.10
CA TRP A 830 -22.44 6.99 2.84
C TRP A 830 -22.67 8.48 3.09
N GLY A 831 -23.92 8.92 3.00
CA GLY A 831 -24.30 10.29 3.32
C GLY A 831 -23.89 10.77 4.71
N ASP A 832 -23.91 9.86 5.69
CA ASP A 832 -23.59 10.19 7.10
C ASP A 832 -22.08 10.18 7.38
N ILE A 833 -21.27 9.63 6.49
CA ILE A 833 -19.81 9.47 6.64
C ILE A 833 -19.06 10.56 5.88
N ILE A 834 -19.58 10.96 4.73
CA ILE A 834 -19.03 12.04 3.92
C ILE A 834 -19.34 13.37 4.58
N LEU A 835 -18.35 14.27 4.67
CA LEU A 835 -18.53 15.62 5.21
C LEU A 835 -19.64 16.37 4.46
N ASP A 836 -20.58 16.91 5.21
CA ASP A 836 -21.58 17.81 4.67
C ASP A 836 -20.98 19.23 4.61
N PHE A 837 -20.59 19.66 3.41
CA PHE A 837 -19.96 20.99 3.21
C PHE A 837 -20.98 22.10 3.00
N ASP A 838 -22.27 21.77 2.88
CA ASP A 838 -23.29 22.76 2.53
C ASP A 838 -24.66 22.34 3.07
N GLU A 839 -25.19 23.09 4.01
CA GLU A 839 -26.55 22.92 4.54
C GLU A 839 -27.65 23.34 3.55
N SER A 840 -27.26 23.91 2.38
CA SER A 840 -28.20 24.38 1.38
C SER A 840 -28.67 23.25 0.46
N LYS A 841 -30.00 23.06 0.36
CA LYS A 841 -30.67 22.13 -0.58
C LYS A 841 -30.64 22.64 -2.03
N THR A 842 -29.52 23.14 -2.52
CA THR A 842 -29.38 23.67 -3.87
C THR A 842 -29.01 22.55 -4.87
N SER A 843 -29.30 22.75 -6.14
CA SER A 843 -28.90 21.83 -7.22
C SER A 843 -27.38 21.62 -7.27
N VAL A 844 -26.61 22.61 -6.88
CA VAL A 844 -25.14 22.56 -6.82
C VAL A 844 -24.67 21.62 -5.70
N ALA A 845 -25.34 21.61 -4.55
CA ALA A 845 -25.03 20.69 -3.45
C ALA A 845 -25.28 19.23 -3.86
N ALA A 846 -26.34 18.96 -4.63
CA ALA A 846 -26.65 17.63 -5.14
C ALA A 846 -25.60 17.10 -6.15
N VAL A 847 -25.05 17.98 -7.00
CA VAL A 847 -23.97 17.62 -7.94
C VAL A 847 -22.68 17.30 -7.16
N ARG A 848 -22.30 18.14 -6.20
CA ARG A 848 -21.13 17.90 -5.33
C ARG A 848 -21.24 16.59 -4.58
N ARG A 849 -22.41 16.27 -4.03
CA ARG A 849 -22.64 15.02 -3.31
C ARG A 849 -22.51 13.81 -4.21
N ARG A 850 -23.02 13.85 -5.46
CA ARG A 850 -22.80 12.79 -6.45
C ARG A 850 -21.33 12.59 -6.76
N GLN A 851 -20.59 13.67 -6.96
CA GLN A 851 -19.15 13.63 -7.17
C GLN A 851 -18.41 12.99 -5.98
N MET A 852 -18.74 13.35 -4.74
CA MET A 852 -18.17 12.75 -3.53
C MET A 852 -18.46 11.25 -3.45
N VAL A 853 -19.67 10.81 -3.81
CA VAL A 853 -20.04 9.38 -3.85
C VAL A 853 -19.21 8.65 -4.92
N SER A 854 -19.00 9.25 -6.08
CA SER A 854 -18.14 8.68 -7.13
C SER A 854 -16.69 8.54 -6.65
N VAL A 855 -16.15 9.57 -5.97
CA VAL A 855 -14.79 9.52 -5.39
C VAL A 855 -14.70 8.48 -4.26
N MET A 856 -15.78 8.28 -3.47
CA MET A 856 -15.83 7.25 -2.44
C MET A 856 -15.72 5.84 -3.05
N LYS A 857 -16.40 5.57 -4.16
CA LYS A 857 -16.27 4.30 -4.90
C LYS A 857 -14.82 4.05 -5.32
N VAL A 858 -14.15 5.08 -5.83
CA VAL A 858 -12.72 4.99 -6.21
C VAL A 858 -11.85 4.71 -4.98
N ALA A 859 -12.08 5.42 -3.87
CA ALA A 859 -11.32 5.24 -2.63
C ALA A 859 -11.45 3.79 -2.11
N LEU A 860 -12.67 3.24 -2.08
CA LEU A 860 -12.92 1.86 -1.65
C LEU A 860 -12.24 0.82 -2.55
N ALA A 861 -12.23 1.05 -3.86
CA ALA A 861 -11.49 0.19 -4.79
C ALA A 861 -9.96 0.25 -4.56
N CYS A 862 -9.43 1.42 -4.18
CA CYS A 862 -8.01 1.57 -3.87
C CYS A 862 -7.62 0.87 -2.55
N VAL A 863 -8.46 0.92 -1.51
CA VAL A 863 -8.17 0.28 -0.20
C VAL A 863 -8.59 -1.19 -0.15
N SER A 864 -8.83 -1.82 -1.29
CA SER A 864 -9.05 -3.27 -1.34
C SER A 864 -7.93 -4.01 -0.63
N VAL A 865 -8.28 -4.97 0.22
CA VAL A 865 -7.31 -5.74 1.00
C VAL A 865 -6.43 -6.60 0.09
N SER A 866 -6.99 -7.16 -1.01
CA SER A 866 -6.22 -7.87 -2.01
C SER A 866 -5.43 -6.89 -2.91
N PRO A 867 -4.09 -6.98 -2.98
CA PRO A 867 -3.30 -6.14 -3.87
C PRO A 867 -3.68 -6.29 -5.35
N GLU A 868 -4.10 -7.49 -5.73
CA GLU A 868 -4.50 -7.83 -7.11
C GLU A 868 -5.87 -7.23 -7.48
N GLY A 869 -6.71 -6.96 -6.48
CA GLY A 869 -8.02 -6.31 -6.65
C GLY A 869 -7.95 -4.79 -6.72
N ARG A 870 -6.78 -4.17 -6.52
CA ARG A 870 -6.64 -2.71 -6.57
C ARG A 870 -6.45 -2.21 -7.99
N LEU A 871 -7.05 -1.07 -8.24
CA LEU A 871 -6.93 -0.36 -9.51
C LEU A 871 -5.48 0.08 -9.77
N LYS A 872 -5.07 0.16 -11.03
CA LYS A 872 -3.83 0.86 -11.38
C LYS A 872 -4.03 2.37 -11.27
N MET A 873 -3.00 3.13 -10.90
CA MET A 873 -3.11 4.59 -10.72
C MET A 873 -3.63 5.33 -11.96
N LYS A 874 -3.32 4.85 -13.16
CA LYS A 874 -3.86 5.42 -14.40
C LYS A 874 -5.39 5.30 -14.46
N THR A 875 -5.93 4.16 -14.05
CA THR A 875 -7.38 3.91 -13.97
C THR A 875 -8.01 4.75 -12.87
N VAL A 876 -7.37 4.82 -11.69
CA VAL A 876 -7.80 5.68 -10.58
C VAL A 876 -7.91 7.14 -11.02
N LEU A 877 -6.88 7.65 -11.70
CA LEU A 877 -6.88 9.03 -12.23
C LEU A 877 -8.02 9.26 -13.22
N ARG A 878 -8.25 8.32 -14.15
CA ARG A 878 -9.35 8.41 -15.11
C ARG A 878 -10.71 8.45 -14.40
N MET A 879 -10.93 7.57 -13.43
CA MET A 879 -12.17 7.53 -12.67
C MET A 879 -12.39 8.81 -11.86
N LEU A 880 -11.32 9.37 -11.27
CA LEU A 880 -11.39 10.67 -10.59
C LEU A 880 -11.76 11.80 -11.58
N LEU A 881 -11.14 11.83 -12.75
CA LEU A 881 -11.44 12.87 -13.76
C LEU A 881 -12.87 12.78 -14.30
N ASN A 882 -13.48 11.60 -14.30
CA ASN A 882 -14.85 11.32 -14.73
C ASN A 882 -15.87 11.32 -13.59
N ALA A 883 -15.46 11.62 -12.36
CA ALA A 883 -16.36 11.70 -11.21
C ALA A 883 -17.17 13.01 -11.27
N ASN A 884 -18.33 12.96 -11.90
CA ASN A 884 -19.27 14.10 -12.05
C ASN A 884 -20.53 13.90 -11.19
#